data_2d9c4aec93548afbb36abee72f3e2079
#
_entry.id   2d9c4aec93548afbb36abee72f3e2079
#
_cell.length_a   1.000
_cell.length_b   1.000
_cell.length_c   1.000
_cell.angle_alpha   90.00
_cell.angle_beta   90.00
_cell.angle_gamma   90.00
#
_symmetry.space_group_name_H-M   'P 1'
#
loop_
_entity.id
_entity.type
_entity.pdbx_description
1 polymer ?
#
loop_
_entity_poly.entity_id
_entity_poly.type
_entity_poly.pdbx_seq_one_letter_code
_entity_poly.pdbx_strand_id
1 'polypeptide(L)'
;MQKMAELLGLRDECGEGALGAPALAGSCLADNRLNLDVYPDGCRRFLQLFKEQQGEMVQVEFLRLSSNDCLLDTTLGSLSQLKHLKSLVLKGGHARDEFGSYQHGSLTSLPPDFGSLGCLTHLDLSFNRLCTLPSSILHLPSLRVLLVSHNSLVTLPEDFGRLNKLTFFSAMKNQLKDLPKSIGELSMLQDLDLSENALELLPEEVGNLHNCTELDLSGNRLLSIPDSLGCKVVLACGIHFYFPPGAASDPLRICFQSLTPDPQWVKLRHHDVLLSRVLELQPHGVQFQQEVQIWMPYISPETPHQHEVVVRTFSGQSWSDLKTTVKRNRKSKKCVAHCCVLHFSWFLVVSRLVQNECKVPTEGTLLFSSVDPNIKVIFPPGVTKEPRHVKLQVLPVSAEEIQEITANAGCRASPLLYLSQDSMVDFLKPVRIQLPLPPGVTGLNLDRSRLHILHGDLEGQTWNDITSEVVLEFTHLYAVFEVTHFSWYWLWYTTKTYIGGIAKKVYERLRLYQVNFIALQRKRDPEQVLLQCVPKHKVDPVLKKLQDRYRGPEPSDMVEMFEGEQFFAAFERGISIDMDRPDCVDGRLSFIFYSHLKNMKEIYVTSPVDRKGQAVKGQVSFYRGAVPDSIPEDASRRRKGPDSLWLATLPIKLPQLKPRWDENPGPQYGFSFPPLNLGNAETGYLTQANLLSIARRVGADWQSIGLNLGLTYQQIERIGYNNREDLNKQILDMLFSWAQQNAEDPDCVSKLITAMKESGRQDIADEIEAVIELGRQKYSESIRRVGLEQESSTEDSAIAMM
;
A
#
# COMPACT_ATOMS: atom_id res chain seq x y z
N MET A 1 18.93 -4.61 5.67
CA MET A 1 19.53 -5.62 6.55
C MET A 1 20.28 -6.71 5.78
N GLN A 2 19.76 -7.33 4.73
CA GLN A 2 20.51 -8.34 3.94
C GLN A 2 21.75 -7.78 3.21
N LYS A 3 21.71 -6.56 2.66
CA LYS A 3 22.88 -5.88 2.09
C LYS A 3 23.97 -5.58 3.13
N MET A 4 23.57 -5.37 4.37
CA MET A 4 24.47 -5.15 5.51
C MET A 4 25.22 -6.41 5.93
N ALA A 5 24.56 -7.58 5.84
CA ALA A 5 25.19 -8.86 6.13
C ALA A 5 26.24 -9.22 5.06
N GLU A 6 26.02 -8.87 3.80
CA GLU A 6 26.97 -9.08 2.71
C GLU A 6 28.20 -8.12 2.81
N LEU A 7 28.00 -6.87 3.22
CA LEU A 7 29.09 -5.90 3.43
C LEU A 7 29.96 -6.22 4.66
N LEU A 8 29.39 -6.91 5.65
CA LEU A 8 30.05 -7.27 6.91
C LEU A 8 30.69 -8.67 6.88
N GLY A 9 30.51 -9.45 5.79
CA GLY A 9 31.02 -10.83 5.69
C GLY A 9 30.45 -11.78 6.74
N LEU A 10 29.27 -11.48 7.30
CA LEU A 10 28.58 -12.26 8.31
C LEU A 10 27.76 -13.36 7.66
N ARG A 11 28.26 -14.57 7.57
CA ARG A 11 27.43 -15.76 7.37
C ARG A 11 26.82 -16.15 8.71
N ASP A 12 25.50 -16.16 8.78
CA ASP A 12 24.75 -16.75 9.89
C ASP A 12 24.94 -18.27 9.87
N GLU A 13 25.88 -18.78 10.63
CA GLU A 13 25.92 -20.19 11.01
C GLU A 13 25.32 -20.32 12.43
N CYS A 14 23.99 -20.38 12.51
CA CYS A 14 23.27 -20.85 13.69
C CYS A 14 23.20 -22.38 13.64
N GLY A 15 24.15 -23.05 14.26
CA GLY A 15 24.06 -24.46 14.65
C GLY A 15 23.53 -24.57 16.07
N GLU A 16 22.33 -25.14 16.24
CA GLU A 16 21.82 -25.61 17.53
C GLU A 16 22.72 -26.76 18.05
N GLY A 17 23.15 -26.68 19.30
CA GLY A 17 23.82 -27.82 19.91
C GLY A 17 24.43 -27.58 21.29
N ALA A 18 23.72 -28.08 22.32
CA ALA A 18 24.20 -28.66 23.55
C ALA A 18 24.94 -27.86 24.63
N LEU A 19 24.28 -27.75 25.76
CA LEU A 19 24.82 -27.55 27.11
C LEU A 19 25.93 -28.55 27.46
N GLY A 20 27.14 -28.07 27.78
CA GLY A 20 28.26 -28.85 28.29
C GLY A 20 29.34 -27.96 28.86
N ALA A 21 29.79 -28.27 30.08
CA ALA A 21 30.63 -27.57 31.04
C ALA A 21 32.05 -27.13 30.57
N PRO A 22 32.82 -26.42 31.40
CA PRO A 22 33.79 -25.37 31.06
C PRO A 22 35.19 -25.92 30.74
N ALA A 23 35.56 -25.86 29.50
CA ALA A 23 36.94 -25.81 29.06
C ALA A 23 36.95 -25.10 27.71
N LEU A 24 37.51 -23.89 27.64
CA LEU A 24 37.87 -23.34 26.34
C LEU A 24 38.34 -21.88 26.44
N ALA A 25 39.57 -21.70 26.91
CA ALA A 25 40.32 -20.46 26.69
C ALA A 25 40.83 -20.35 25.23
N GLY A 26 40.77 -21.41 24.42
CA GLY A 26 41.36 -21.48 23.10
C GLY A 26 40.42 -21.25 21.90
N SER A 27 39.08 -21.24 22.10
CA SER A 27 38.12 -21.11 20.96
C SER A 27 37.43 -19.74 20.84
N CYS A 28 37.66 -18.82 21.76
CA CYS A 28 37.09 -17.48 21.71
C CYS A 28 37.81 -16.51 20.75
N LEU A 29 39.05 -16.74 20.41
CA LEU A 29 39.91 -15.92 19.52
C LEU A 29 40.12 -16.67 18.19
N ALA A 30 39.09 -16.82 17.43
CA ALA A 30 39.19 -17.29 16.04
C ALA A 30 39.29 -16.06 15.13
N ASP A 31 40.35 -15.98 14.31
CA ASP A 31 40.54 -14.96 13.26
C ASP A 31 40.53 -13.49 13.77
N ASN A 32 41.14 -13.17 14.91
CA ASN A 32 41.13 -11.83 15.52
C ASN A 32 39.71 -11.28 15.86
N ARG A 33 38.72 -12.18 16.04
CA ARG A 33 37.33 -11.86 16.35
C ARG A 33 36.95 -12.33 17.73
N LEU A 34 36.32 -11.46 18.51
CA LEU A 34 35.89 -11.74 19.87
C LEU A 34 34.39 -11.43 20.04
N ASN A 35 33.60 -12.47 20.11
CA ASN A 35 32.16 -12.42 20.26
C ASN A 35 31.74 -12.80 21.68
N LEU A 36 31.60 -11.79 22.54
CA LEU A 36 31.30 -11.99 23.98
C LEU A 36 29.91 -11.55 24.38
N ASP A 37 29.12 -10.97 23.48
CA ASP A 37 27.74 -10.53 23.74
C ASP A 37 26.75 -11.69 23.96
N VAL A 38 27.14 -12.92 23.60
CA VAL A 38 26.37 -14.14 23.85
C VAL A 38 26.50 -14.67 25.30
N TYR A 39 27.46 -14.13 26.04
CA TYR A 39 27.71 -14.56 27.43
C TYR A 39 27.17 -13.51 28.41
N PRO A 40 26.45 -13.93 29.49
CA PRO A 40 26.00 -12.98 30.52
C PRO A 40 27.11 -12.24 31.24
N ASP A 41 28.31 -12.84 31.28
CA ASP A 41 29.54 -12.32 31.90
C ASP A 41 30.62 -11.94 30.88
N GLY A 42 30.21 -11.49 29.71
CA GLY A 42 31.08 -11.16 28.57
C GLY A 42 32.16 -10.15 28.87
N CYS A 43 31.86 -9.10 29.61
CA CYS A 43 32.86 -8.12 30.05
C CYS A 43 33.87 -8.70 31.05
N ARG A 44 33.46 -9.55 31.95
CA ARG A 44 34.39 -10.24 32.87
C ARG A 44 35.34 -11.14 32.09
N ARG A 45 34.87 -11.88 31.10
CA ARG A 45 35.72 -12.71 30.23
C ARG A 45 36.69 -11.88 29.43
N PHE A 46 36.24 -10.75 28.89
CA PHE A 46 37.11 -9.79 28.21
C PHE A 46 38.23 -9.32 29.10
N LEU A 47 37.93 -8.85 30.31
CA LEU A 47 38.93 -8.35 31.27
C LEU A 47 39.92 -9.45 31.73
N GLN A 48 39.44 -10.71 31.82
CA GLN A 48 40.30 -11.84 32.14
C GLN A 48 41.23 -12.18 30.98
N LEU A 49 40.74 -12.30 29.75
CA LEU A 49 41.56 -12.50 28.55
C LEU A 49 42.56 -11.35 28.36
N PHE A 50 42.13 -10.12 28.64
CA PHE A 50 42.99 -8.97 28.54
C PHE A 50 44.17 -9.00 29.55
N LYS A 51 43.98 -9.58 30.72
CA LYS A 51 45.04 -9.77 31.73
C LYS A 51 45.97 -10.95 31.41
N GLU A 52 45.40 -12.07 30.92
CA GLU A 52 46.12 -13.32 30.68
C GLU A 52 46.84 -13.34 29.32
N GLN A 53 46.28 -12.71 28.28
CA GLN A 53 46.73 -12.80 26.88
C GLN A 53 46.88 -11.42 26.24
N GLN A 54 47.49 -10.46 26.94
CA GLN A 54 47.56 -9.07 26.49
C GLN A 54 48.14 -8.90 25.06
N GLY A 55 49.14 -9.72 24.69
CA GLY A 55 49.79 -9.68 23.37
C GLY A 55 48.84 -10.07 22.22
N GLU A 56 47.97 -11.05 22.42
CA GLU A 56 46.98 -11.51 21.44
C GLU A 56 45.79 -10.56 21.40
N MET A 57 45.36 -10.05 22.56
CA MET A 57 44.21 -9.13 22.65
C MET A 57 44.47 -7.81 21.90
N VAL A 58 45.70 -7.33 21.81
CA VAL A 58 46.03 -6.14 21.00
C VAL A 58 45.79 -6.35 19.52
N GLN A 59 45.78 -7.60 19.02
CA GLN A 59 45.55 -7.96 17.62
C GLN A 59 44.06 -8.10 17.29
N VAL A 60 43.16 -7.97 18.27
CA VAL A 60 41.71 -8.08 18.05
C VAL A 60 41.24 -6.97 17.11
N GLU A 61 40.59 -7.40 16.02
CA GLU A 61 40.05 -6.51 14.98
C GLU A 61 38.54 -6.33 15.13
N PHE A 62 37.83 -7.30 15.69
CA PHE A 62 36.39 -7.28 15.85
C PHE A 62 36.00 -7.67 17.27
N LEU A 63 35.21 -6.82 17.93
CA LEU A 63 34.74 -7.03 19.30
C LEU A 63 33.25 -6.77 19.42
N ARG A 64 32.52 -7.72 20.03
CA ARG A 64 31.12 -7.54 20.44
C ARG A 64 30.96 -7.78 21.93
N LEU A 65 30.29 -6.83 22.61
CA LEU A 65 29.98 -6.90 24.03
C LEU A 65 28.51 -6.52 24.26
N SER A 66 27.92 -7.11 25.30
CA SER A 66 26.61 -6.69 25.79
C SER A 66 26.74 -5.40 26.58
N SER A 67 25.98 -4.38 26.23
CA SER A 67 25.93 -3.11 26.97
C SER A 67 25.12 -3.19 28.28
N ASN A 68 24.56 -4.36 28.61
CA ASN A 68 23.88 -4.61 29.89
C ASN A 68 24.79 -5.27 30.94
N ASP A 69 26.06 -5.52 30.62
CA ASP A 69 27.02 -6.11 31.56
C ASP A 69 27.44 -5.10 32.63
N CYS A 70 27.41 -5.50 33.88
CA CYS A 70 27.74 -4.62 35.03
C CYS A 70 29.20 -4.16 35.06
N LEU A 71 30.10 -4.81 34.31
CA LEU A 71 31.51 -4.45 34.20
C LEU A 71 31.81 -3.66 32.92
N LEU A 72 30.80 -3.20 32.21
CA LEU A 72 30.97 -2.48 30.95
C LEU A 72 31.87 -1.24 31.08
N ASP A 73 31.63 -0.40 32.06
CA ASP A 73 32.43 0.84 32.27
C ASP A 73 33.90 0.55 32.46
N THR A 74 34.22 -0.48 33.25
CA THR A 74 35.61 -0.91 33.45
C THR A 74 36.22 -1.45 32.16
N THR A 75 35.44 -2.17 31.38
CA THR A 75 35.86 -2.75 30.09
C THR A 75 36.09 -1.65 29.06
N LEU A 76 35.19 -0.67 28.99
CA LEU A 76 35.33 0.48 28.08
C LEU A 76 36.62 1.27 28.30
N GLY A 77 37.06 1.45 29.56
CA GLY A 77 38.35 2.08 29.91
C GLY A 77 39.56 1.31 29.37
N SER A 78 39.44 0.02 29.07
CA SER A 78 40.52 -0.80 28.53
C SER A 78 40.57 -0.83 27.00
N LEU A 79 39.48 -0.43 26.31
CA LEU A 79 39.34 -0.53 24.86
C LEU A 79 40.34 0.36 24.10
N SER A 80 40.73 1.49 24.65
CA SER A 80 41.74 2.41 24.07
C SER A 80 43.11 1.75 23.77
N GLN A 81 43.37 0.60 24.39
CA GLN A 81 44.61 -0.18 24.17
C GLN A 81 44.53 -1.10 22.94
N LEU A 82 43.32 -1.36 22.41
CA LEU A 82 43.11 -2.20 21.22
C LEU A 82 43.32 -1.43 19.90
N LYS A 83 44.56 -1.16 19.59
CA LYS A 83 44.96 -0.27 18.46
C LYS A 83 44.60 -0.82 17.08
N HIS A 84 44.37 -2.13 16.94
CA HIS A 84 44.01 -2.77 15.69
C HIS A 84 42.48 -2.99 15.52
N LEU A 85 41.68 -2.55 16.52
CA LEU A 85 40.24 -2.72 16.51
C LEU A 85 39.60 -1.99 15.30
N LYS A 86 38.98 -2.73 14.41
CA LYS A 86 38.28 -2.23 13.19
C LYS A 86 36.78 -2.14 13.39
N SER A 87 36.19 -3.05 14.16
CA SER A 87 34.75 -3.11 14.38
C SER A 87 34.42 -3.33 15.86
N LEU A 88 33.55 -2.48 16.40
CA LEU A 88 33.05 -2.56 17.76
C LEU A 88 31.52 -2.53 17.76
N VAL A 89 30.93 -3.50 18.43
CA VAL A 89 29.46 -3.58 18.61
C VAL A 89 29.17 -3.62 20.12
N LEU A 90 28.42 -2.62 20.59
CA LEU A 90 27.95 -2.48 21.97
C LEU A 90 26.44 -2.33 21.97
N LYS A 91 25.72 -3.42 22.14
CA LYS A 91 24.26 -3.45 22.14
C LYS A 91 23.72 -4.02 23.45
N GLY A 92 22.45 -3.71 23.78
CA GLY A 92 21.68 -4.50 24.73
C GLY A 92 21.67 -5.97 24.29
N GLY A 93 21.52 -6.90 25.24
CA GLY A 93 21.65 -8.33 24.95
C GLY A 93 20.74 -8.85 23.85
N HIS A 94 20.99 -10.08 23.37
CA HIS A 94 20.16 -10.77 22.37
C HIS A 94 18.77 -11.16 22.87
N ALA A 95 18.50 -11.02 24.18
CA ALA A 95 17.18 -11.29 24.75
C ALA A 95 16.15 -10.34 24.13
N ARG A 96 15.09 -10.92 23.63
CA ARG A 96 13.91 -10.15 23.23
C ARG A 96 12.98 -10.05 24.44
N ASP A 97 12.31 -8.91 24.57
CA ASP A 97 11.24 -8.75 25.54
C ASP A 97 10.03 -9.63 25.19
N GLU A 98 9.03 -9.66 26.04
CA GLU A 98 7.78 -10.44 25.84
C GLU A 98 7.04 -10.04 24.55
N PHE A 99 7.37 -8.89 23.96
CA PHE A 99 6.80 -8.36 22.73
C PHE A 99 7.67 -8.63 21.48
N GLY A 100 8.80 -9.32 21.66
CA GLY A 100 9.73 -9.65 20.59
C GLY A 100 10.68 -8.52 20.17
N SER A 101 10.71 -7.40 20.92
CA SER A 101 11.65 -6.29 20.73
C SER A 101 12.98 -6.57 21.43
N TYR A 102 14.09 -6.04 20.88
CA TYR A 102 15.40 -6.18 21.53
C TYR A 102 15.42 -5.35 22.82
N GLN A 103 16.00 -5.94 23.90
CA GLN A 103 16.20 -5.19 25.14
C GLN A 103 17.19 -4.05 24.91
N HIS A 104 16.86 -2.86 25.41
CA HIS A 104 17.77 -1.73 25.42
C HIS A 104 18.92 -1.97 26.39
N GLY A 105 20.14 -1.65 25.94
CA GLY A 105 21.33 -1.65 26.79
C GLY A 105 21.34 -0.51 27.79
N SER A 106 22.28 -0.55 28.71
CA SER A 106 22.48 0.49 29.76
C SER A 106 23.47 1.59 29.35
N LEU A 107 24.08 1.50 28.16
CA LEU A 107 25.11 2.46 27.73
C LEU A 107 24.53 3.88 27.59
N THR A 108 25.09 4.82 28.35
CA THR A 108 24.72 6.26 28.34
C THR A 108 25.82 7.17 27.83
N SER A 109 27.10 6.75 27.93
CA SER A 109 28.28 7.54 27.50
C SER A 109 29.43 6.64 27.09
N LEU A 110 30.48 7.21 26.50
CA LEU A 110 31.75 6.55 26.17
C LEU A 110 32.91 7.30 26.83
N PRO A 111 34.05 6.62 27.15
CA PRO A 111 35.21 7.25 27.73
C PRO A 111 35.81 8.33 26.83
N PRO A 112 36.47 9.37 27.40
CA PRO A 112 37.07 10.43 26.60
C PRO A 112 38.22 9.97 25.67
N ASP A 113 38.96 8.91 26.05
CA ASP A 113 40.06 8.34 25.29
C ASP A 113 39.63 7.40 24.17
N PHE A 114 38.31 7.17 24.02
CA PHE A 114 37.73 6.34 22.96
C PHE A 114 38.14 6.80 21.54
N GLY A 115 38.31 8.11 21.33
CA GLY A 115 38.78 8.69 20.08
C GLY A 115 40.20 8.24 19.66
N SER A 116 40.96 7.57 20.54
CA SER A 116 42.29 7.06 20.24
C SER A 116 42.27 5.76 19.38
N LEU A 117 41.11 5.16 19.12
CA LEU A 117 40.92 3.96 18.29
C LEU A 117 41.08 4.29 16.80
N GLY A 118 42.29 4.55 16.35
CA GLY A 118 42.61 5.07 15.02
C GLY A 118 42.24 4.13 13.87
N CYS A 119 42.14 2.82 14.10
CA CYS A 119 41.76 1.84 13.09
C CYS A 119 40.25 1.51 13.03
N LEU A 120 39.44 2.09 13.94
CA LEU A 120 38.01 1.78 14.02
C LEU A 120 37.27 2.32 12.79
N THR A 121 36.68 1.39 12.02
CA THR A 121 35.93 1.69 10.81
C THR A 121 34.43 1.48 10.99
N HIS A 122 34.03 0.63 11.92
CA HIS A 122 32.64 0.28 12.17
C HIS A 122 32.32 0.37 13.66
N LEU A 123 31.31 1.17 14.02
CA LEU A 123 30.83 1.36 15.38
C LEU A 123 29.30 1.20 15.43
N ASP A 124 28.85 0.23 16.20
CA ASP A 124 27.43 -0.03 16.41
C ASP A 124 27.07 0.11 17.90
N LEU A 125 26.35 1.18 18.21
CA LEU A 125 25.82 1.53 19.54
C LEU A 125 24.28 1.50 19.56
N SER A 126 23.65 0.80 18.63
CA SER A 126 22.19 0.72 18.54
C SER A 126 21.59 0.01 19.77
N PHE A 127 20.30 0.30 20.03
CA PHE A 127 19.57 -0.28 21.17
C PHE A 127 20.21 0.00 22.54
N ASN A 128 20.52 1.28 22.80
CA ASN A 128 21.02 1.77 24.07
C ASN A 128 20.19 2.93 24.61
N ARG A 129 20.74 3.69 25.56
CA ARG A 129 20.09 4.83 26.22
C ARG A 129 20.87 6.14 26.03
N LEU A 130 21.53 6.30 24.90
CA LEU A 130 22.27 7.53 24.58
C LEU A 130 21.29 8.69 24.38
N CYS A 131 21.42 9.76 25.18
CA CYS A 131 20.66 11.00 25.01
C CYS A 131 21.40 11.99 24.12
N THR A 132 22.74 11.92 24.11
CA THR A 132 23.64 12.72 23.28
C THR A 132 24.71 11.81 22.69
N LEU A 133 25.22 12.17 21.52
CA LEU A 133 26.35 11.44 20.92
C LEU A 133 27.64 11.87 21.62
N PRO A 134 28.43 10.93 22.20
CA PRO A 134 29.66 11.29 22.90
C PRO A 134 30.66 11.95 21.97
N SER A 135 31.25 13.09 22.40
CA SER A 135 32.20 13.86 21.58
C SER A 135 33.47 13.08 21.23
N SER A 136 33.83 12.05 22.02
CA SER A 136 34.95 11.16 21.72
C SER A 136 34.83 10.42 20.39
N ILE A 137 33.61 10.19 19.91
CA ILE A 137 33.36 9.56 18.60
C ILE A 137 33.82 10.44 17.43
N LEU A 138 33.73 11.79 17.58
CA LEU A 138 34.12 12.74 16.54
C LEU A 138 35.63 12.74 16.26
N HIS A 139 36.39 12.14 17.14
CA HIS A 139 37.86 12.03 17.02
C HIS A 139 38.34 10.72 16.38
N LEU A 140 37.40 9.86 15.91
CA LEU A 140 37.69 8.60 15.21
C LEU A 140 38.07 8.84 13.75
N PRO A 141 39.37 8.74 13.36
CA PRO A 141 39.83 9.24 12.06
C PRO A 141 39.51 8.30 10.88
N SER A 142 39.07 7.07 11.15
CA SER A 142 38.86 6.05 10.15
C SER A 142 37.42 5.54 10.11
N LEU A 143 36.51 6.12 10.89
CA LEU A 143 35.13 5.66 11.00
C LEU A 143 34.37 5.80 9.67
N ARG A 144 33.80 4.68 9.18
CA ARG A 144 33.01 4.59 7.94
C ARG A 144 31.56 4.26 8.19
N VAL A 145 31.29 3.48 9.23
CA VAL A 145 29.92 3.04 9.55
C VAL A 145 29.64 3.39 11.01
N LEU A 146 28.60 4.18 11.23
CA LEU A 146 28.12 4.55 12.56
C LEU A 146 26.62 4.20 12.68
N LEU A 147 26.28 3.32 13.62
CA LEU A 147 24.94 2.90 13.93
C LEU A 147 24.60 3.32 15.36
N VAL A 148 23.60 4.19 15.51
CA VAL A 148 23.11 4.68 16.80
C VAL A 148 21.58 4.61 16.90
N SER A 149 20.98 3.72 16.10
CA SER A 149 19.54 3.53 16.04
C SER A 149 18.95 3.03 17.35
N HIS A 150 17.68 3.29 17.60
CA HIS A 150 16.99 2.88 18.82
C HIS A 150 17.67 3.37 20.10
N ASN A 151 17.94 4.67 20.18
CA ASN A 151 18.44 5.39 21.34
C ASN A 151 17.47 6.52 21.70
N SER A 152 17.91 7.48 22.51
CA SER A 152 17.12 8.66 22.92
C SER A 152 17.82 9.97 22.51
N LEU A 153 18.53 9.97 21.37
CA LEU A 153 19.28 11.14 20.91
C LEU A 153 18.31 12.27 20.53
N VAL A 154 18.51 13.45 21.12
CA VAL A 154 17.71 14.66 20.85
C VAL A 154 18.39 15.54 19.80
N THR A 155 19.71 15.64 19.82
CA THR A 155 20.53 16.41 18.89
C THR A 155 21.80 15.66 18.54
N LEU A 156 22.40 16.01 17.40
CA LEU A 156 23.76 15.63 17.05
C LEU A 156 24.73 16.77 17.40
N PRO A 157 26.02 16.47 17.70
CA PRO A 157 27.03 17.51 17.95
C PRO A 157 27.20 18.46 16.76
N GLU A 158 27.42 19.76 17.02
CA GLU A 158 27.63 20.74 15.95
C GLU A 158 28.83 20.42 15.03
N ASP A 159 29.87 19.77 15.57
CA ASP A 159 31.06 19.34 14.82
C ASP A 159 30.92 17.95 14.18
N PHE A 160 29.69 17.44 13.94
CA PHE A 160 29.47 16.09 13.43
C PHE A 160 30.16 15.84 12.08
N GLY A 161 30.32 16.87 11.26
CA GLY A 161 31.02 16.83 9.98
C GLY A 161 32.51 16.42 10.05
N ARG A 162 33.15 16.43 11.25
CA ARG A 162 34.51 15.90 11.42
C ARG A 162 34.65 14.42 10.99
N LEU A 163 33.55 13.66 10.99
CA LEU A 163 33.54 12.26 10.56
C LEU A 163 33.55 12.14 9.01
N ASN A 164 34.47 12.84 8.37
CA ASN A 164 34.51 13.02 6.91
C ASN A 164 34.71 11.74 6.07
N LYS A 165 35.09 10.60 6.70
CA LYS A 165 35.18 9.29 6.04
C LYS A 165 33.92 8.45 6.21
N LEU A 166 32.88 8.96 6.87
CA LEU A 166 31.63 8.24 7.09
C LEU A 166 30.93 7.98 5.76
N THR A 167 30.58 6.70 5.51
CA THR A 167 29.87 6.25 4.31
C THR A 167 28.46 5.81 4.63
N PHE A 168 28.21 5.35 5.86
CA PHE A 168 26.90 4.92 6.33
C PHE A 168 26.63 5.49 7.73
N PHE A 169 25.51 6.16 7.90
CA PHE A 169 25.02 6.65 9.18
C PHE A 169 23.55 6.31 9.39
N SER A 170 23.22 5.61 10.48
CA SER A 170 21.83 5.38 10.89
C SER A 170 21.60 5.82 12.33
N ALA A 171 20.67 6.76 12.48
CA ALA A 171 20.12 7.21 13.76
C ALA A 171 18.58 7.00 13.78
N MET A 172 18.10 5.96 13.11
CA MET A 172 16.69 5.57 13.08
C MET A 172 16.14 5.39 14.50
N LYS A 173 14.86 5.75 14.71
CA LYS A 173 14.18 5.60 16.01
C LYS A 173 14.93 6.27 17.17
N ASN A 174 15.09 7.57 17.05
CA ASN A 174 15.57 8.47 18.08
C ASN A 174 14.57 9.61 18.30
N GLN A 175 14.99 10.69 18.94
CA GLN A 175 14.20 11.87 19.23
C GLN A 175 14.81 13.15 18.61
N LEU A 176 15.54 13.00 17.49
CA LEU A 176 16.21 14.12 16.84
C LEU A 176 15.18 15.14 16.35
N LYS A 177 15.37 16.42 16.74
CA LYS A 177 14.51 17.54 16.33
C LYS A 177 15.10 18.33 15.18
N ASP A 178 16.41 18.42 15.13
CA ASP A 178 17.19 19.15 14.14
C ASP A 178 18.49 18.41 13.80
N LEU A 179 19.17 18.89 12.77
CA LEU A 179 20.49 18.41 12.37
C LEU A 179 21.49 19.60 12.38
N PRO A 180 22.75 19.36 12.77
CA PRO A 180 23.79 20.39 12.70
C PRO A 180 24.12 20.70 11.24
N LYS A 181 24.47 21.95 10.93
CA LYS A 181 24.89 22.38 9.59
C LYS A 181 26.12 21.62 9.08
N SER A 182 27.00 21.19 9.99
CA SER A 182 28.19 20.40 9.67
C SER A 182 27.88 19.02 9.05
N ILE A 183 26.63 18.56 9.09
CA ILE A 183 26.21 17.33 8.41
C ILE A 183 26.56 17.36 6.90
N GLY A 184 26.47 18.54 6.26
CA GLY A 184 26.83 18.75 4.87
C GLY A 184 28.32 18.55 4.54
N GLU A 185 29.22 18.48 5.54
CA GLU A 185 30.63 18.24 5.36
C GLU A 185 30.99 16.75 5.16
N LEU A 186 30.01 15.85 5.35
CA LEU A 186 30.18 14.40 5.20
C LEU A 186 30.24 13.99 3.73
N SER A 187 31.27 14.43 3.05
CA SER A 187 31.40 14.28 1.58
C SER A 187 31.44 12.85 1.07
N MET A 188 31.74 11.85 1.91
CA MET A 188 31.78 10.43 1.53
C MET A 188 30.51 9.66 1.91
N LEU A 189 29.53 10.30 2.53
CA LEU A 189 28.32 9.65 3.00
C LEU A 189 27.46 9.17 1.79
N GLN A 190 27.11 7.89 1.81
CA GLN A 190 26.32 7.22 0.77
C GLN A 190 24.90 6.91 1.24
N ASP A 191 24.75 6.46 2.48
CA ASP A 191 23.48 6.07 3.06
C ASP A 191 23.26 6.81 4.39
N LEU A 192 22.16 7.55 4.49
CA LEU A 192 21.75 8.31 5.66
C LEU A 192 20.31 7.90 6.07
N ASP A 193 20.21 7.22 7.20
CA ASP A 193 18.92 6.78 7.75
C ASP A 193 18.61 7.56 9.04
N LEU A 194 17.67 8.49 8.95
CA LEU A 194 17.14 9.31 10.03
C LEU A 194 15.64 9.04 10.25
N SER A 195 15.15 7.90 9.81
CA SER A 195 13.75 7.54 9.92
C SER A 195 13.27 7.41 11.37
N GLU A 196 11.96 7.59 11.57
CA GLU A 196 11.30 7.50 12.88
C GLU A 196 11.97 8.41 13.95
N ASN A 197 12.13 9.70 13.64
CA ASN A 197 12.60 10.77 14.52
C ASN A 197 11.55 11.89 14.67
N ALA A 198 11.93 13.03 15.24
CA ALA A 198 11.08 14.21 15.44
C ALA A 198 11.57 15.42 14.64
N LEU A 199 12.26 15.22 13.52
CA LEU A 199 12.80 16.29 12.69
C LEU A 199 11.66 17.15 12.11
N GLU A 200 11.72 18.47 12.31
CA GLU A 200 10.79 19.45 11.79
C GLU A 200 11.38 20.22 10.59
N LEU A 201 12.68 20.46 10.59
CA LEU A 201 13.42 21.16 9.55
C LEU A 201 14.72 20.42 9.23
N LEU A 202 15.19 20.58 8.00
CA LEU A 202 16.49 20.13 7.57
C LEU A 202 17.35 21.36 7.24
N PRO A 203 18.64 21.39 7.63
CA PRO A 203 19.54 22.47 7.22
C PRO A 203 19.83 22.38 5.71
N GLU A 204 19.99 23.54 5.06
CA GLU A 204 20.32 23.66 3.63
C GLU A 204 21.58 22.88 3.26
N GLU A 205 22.51 22.76 4.20
CA GLU A 205 23.78 22.10 4.02
C GLU A 205 23.67 20.59 3.77
N VAL A 206 22.50 19.96 4.06
CA VAL A 206 22.24 18.54 3.68
C VAL A 206 22.30 18.38 2.16
N GLY A 207 22.02 19.43 1.39
CA GLY A 207 22.17 19.46 -0.07
C GLY A 207 23.63 19.27 -0.56
N ASN A 208 24.61 19.48 0.30
CA ASN A 208 26.03 19.27 -0.03
C ASN A 208 26.45 17.80 0.00
N LEU A 209 25.58 16.88 0.41
CA LEU A 209 25.85 15.44 0.45
C LEU A 209 25.81 14.81 -0.95
N HIS A 210 26.69 15.23 -1.84
CA HIS A 210 26.65 14.85 -3.26
C HIS A 210 26.82 13.35 -3.54
N ASN A 211 27.39 12.59 -2.62
CA ASN A 211 27.57 11.14 -2.73
C ASN A 211 26.45 10.34 -2.04
N CYS A 212 25.49 11.00 -1.38
CA CYS A 212 24.38 10.36 -0.71
C CYS A 212 23.38 9.81 -1.75
N THR A 213 23.27 8.48 -1.80
CA THR A 213 22.40 7.76 -2.73
C THR A 213 21.08 7.31 -2.09
N GLU A 214 21.06 7.14 -0.78
CA GLU A 214 19.88 6.75 -0.01
C GLU A 214 19.77 7.67 1.23
N LEU A 215 18.68 8.45 1.29
CA LEU A 215 18.30 9.29 2.41
C LEU A 215 16.91 8.87 2.88
N ASP A 216 16.81 8.26 4.07
CA ASP A 216 15.52 7.87 4.67
C ASP A 216 15.16 8.85 5.79
N LEU A 217 14.08 9.61 5.57
CA LEU A 217 13.51 10.60 6.50
C LEU A 217 12.07 10.20 6.91
N SER A 218 11.64 8.97 6.59
CA SER A 218 10.28 8.51 6.89
C SER A 218 9.99 8.53 8.40
N GLY A 219 8.72 8.78 8.75
CA GLY A 219 8.30 8.83 10.15
C GLY A 219 8.80 10.06 10.94
N ASN A 220 9.17 11.15 10.27
CA ASN A 220 9.50 12.45 10.86
C ASN A 220 8.32 13.44 10.79
N ARG A 221 8.54 14.66 11.27
CA ARG A 221 7.54 15.76 11.30
C ARG A 221 7.95 16.92 10.38
N LEU A 222 8.64 16.63 9.28
CA LEU A 222 9.20 17.65 8.39
C LEU A 222 8.11 18.58 7.85
N LEU A 223 8.31 19.87 8.03
CA LEU A 223 7.44 20.94 7.55
C LEU A 223 7.83 21.41 6.14
N SER A 224 9.13 21.29 5.80
CA SER A 224 9.69 21.66 4.50
C SER A 224 10.92 20.83 4.17
N ILE A 225 11.30 20.81 2.90
CA ILE A 225 12.55 20.22 2.39
C ILE A 225 13.36 21.35 1.78
N PRO A 226 14.68 21.49 2.09
CA PRO A 226 15.53 22.53 1.51
C PRO A 226 15.61 22.45 -0.02
N ASP A 227 15.69 23.61 -0.69
CA ASP A 227 15.73 23.73 -2.16
C ASP A 227 16.98 23.07 -2.78
N SER A 228 18.08 23.03 -2.03
CA SER A 228 19.36 22.48 -2.46
C SER A 228 19.39 20.95 -2.47
N LEU A 229 18.33 20.31 -1.98
CA LEU A 229 18.31 18.86 -1.71
C LEU A 229 17.68 18.07 -2.85
N GLY A 230 18.46 17.25 -3.53
CA GLY A 230 17.92 16.09 -4.21
C GLY A 230 17.48 15.07 -3.17
N CYS A 231 16.17 15.01 -2.89
CA CYS A 231 15.63 14.18 -1.82
C CYS A 231 14.85 13.00 -2.36
N LYS A 232 15.13 11.80 -1.81
CA LYS A 232 14.32 10.59 -2.06
C LYS A 232 13.44 10.31 -0.84
N VAL A 233 12.15 10.51 -1.00
CA VAL A 233 11.15 10.22 0.02
C VAL A 233 10.54 8.84 -0.24
N VAL A 234 10.51 7.99 0.78
CA VAL A 234 9.92 6.65 0.71
C VAL A 234 8.74 6.58 1.67
N LEU A 235 7.54 6.35 1.15
CA LEU A 235 6.34 6.21 1.95
C LEU A 235 6.16 4.77 2.43
N ALA A 236 5.51 4.59 3.58
CA ALA A 236 5.20 3.27 4.14
C ALA A 236 4.38 2.37 3.19
N CYS A 237 3.61 2.95 2.27
CA CYS A 237 2.87 2.22 1.23
C CYS A 237 3.77 1.71 0.08
N GLY A 238 5.07 2.04 0.09
CA GLY A 238 6.04 1.65 -0.92
C GLY A 238 6.12 2.58 -2.14
N ILE A 239 5.45 3.73 -2.12
CA ILE A 239 5.60 4.79 -3.11
C ILE A 239 6.88 5.55 -2.80
N HIS A 240 7.66 5.89 -3.83
CA HIS A 240 8.89 6.64 -3.70
C HIS A 240 8.83 7.91 -4.53
N PHE A 241 9.44 8.98 -4.04
CA PHE A 241 9.64 10.24 -4.76
C PHE A 241 11.11 10.58 -4.79
N TYR A 242 11.55 11.18 -5.87
CA TYR A 242 12.83 11.84 -5.96
C TYR A 242 12.63 13.27 -6.47
N PHE A 243 13.00 14.21 -5.62
CA PHE A 243 13.04 15.63 -5.93
C PHE A 243 14.48 15.97 -6.30
N PRO A 244 14.77 16.33 -7.54
CA PRO A 244 16.11 16.80 -7.89
C PRO A 244 16.43 18.13 -7.21
N PRO A 245 17.71 18.48 -7.05
CA PRO A 245 18.10 19.78 -6.51
C PRO A 245 17.48 20.92 -7.29
N GLY A 246 16.90 21.93 -6.58
CA GLY A 246 16.23 23.06 -7.22
C GLY A 246 14.89 22.72 -7.88
N ALA A 247 14.24 21.63 -7.49
CA ALA A 247 12.92 21.28 -8.00
C ALA A 247 11.81 22.26 -7.56
N ALA A 248 11.93 22.84 -6.37
CA ALA A 248 11.03 23.86 -5.84
C ALA A 248 11.80 25.17 -5.60
N SER A 249 11.15 26.33 -5.80
CA SER A 249 11.72 27.65 -5.52
C SER A 249 11.56 28.06 -4.06
N ASP A 250 10.58 27.50 -3.39
CA ASP A 250 10.22 27.84 -2.02
C ASP A 250 9.99 26.56 -1.20
N PRO A 251 10.13 26.59 0.14
CA PRO A 251 9.82 25.48 1.00
C PRO A 251 8.37 24.99 0.80
N LEU A 252 8.20 23.72 0.47
CA LEU A 252 6.91 23.14 0.10
C LEU A 252 6.48 22.06 1.08
N ARG A 253 5.31 22.24 1.69
CA ARG A 253 4.66 21.20 2.48
C ARG A 253 3.92 20.23 1.56
N ILE A 254 4.39 18.99 1.49
CA ILE A 254 3.80 17.95 0.66
C ILE A 254 2.87 17.08 1.51
N CYS A 255 1.63 16.95 1.06
CA CYS A 255 0.66 16.01 1.64
C CYS A 255 0.32 14.94 0.60
N PHE A 256 0.06 13.72 1.05
CA PHE A 256 -0.38 12.64 0.18
C PHE A 256 -1.55 11.89 0.78
N GLN A 257 -2.44 11.40 -0.08
CA GLN A 257 -3.57 10.57 0.30
C GLN A 257 -3.77 9.44 -0.71
N SER A 258 -4.09 8.23 -0.21
CA SER A 258 -4.47 7.09 -1.06
C SER A 258 -5.98 6.96 -1.10
N LEU A 259 -6.58 7.33 -2.23
CA LEU A 259 -8.03 7.35 -2.42
C LEU A 259 -8.53 6.04 -3.03
N THR A 260 -9.76 5.66 -2.66
CA THR A 260 -10.48 4.58 -3.35
C THR A 260 -10.95 5.10 -4.70
N PRO A 261 -10.61 4.42 -5.80
CA PRO A 261 -11.05 4.87 -7.13
C PRO A 261 -12.57 4.79 -7.25
N ASP A 262 -13.19 5.87 -7.74
CA ASP A 262 -14.61 5.96 -8.01
C ASP A 262 -14.82 6.12 -9.53
N PRO A 263 -15.67 5.32 -10.18
CA PRO A 263 -15.95 5.40 -11.61
C PRO A 263 -16.51 6.74 -12.08
N GLN A 264 -17.13 7.54 -11.20
CA GLN A 264 -17.65 8.86 -11.55
C GLN A 264 -16.55 9.80 -12.05
N TRP A 265 -15.36 9.74 -11.49
CA TRP A 265 -14.24 10.60 -11.87
C TRP A 265 -13.00 9.85 -12.38
N VAL A 266 -12.81 8.55 -12.04
CA VAL A 266 -11.77 7.69 -12.63
C VAL A 266 -12.31 7.06 -13.91
N LYS A 267 -12.13 7.73 -15.06
CA LYS A 267 -12.58 7.21 -16.35
C LYS A 267 -11.55 6.22 -16.92
N LEU A 268 -11.91 4.95 -16.95
CA LEU A 268 -11.15 3.90 -17.63
C LEU A 268 -11.60 3.83 -19.10
N ARG A 269 -10.63 3.66 -20.03
CA ARG A 269 -10.91 3.42 -21.45
C ARG A 269 -11.20 1.94 -21.67
N HIS A 270 -11.70 1.60 -22.88
CA HIS A 270 -11.90 0.22 -23.27
C HIS A 270 -10.65 -0.65 -23.01
N HIS A 271 -10.82 -1.79 -22.37
CA HIS A 271 -9.76 -2.73 -22.01
C HIS A 271 -8.68 -2.21 -21.06
N ASP A 272 -8.90 -1.06 -20.43
CA ASP A 272 -8.06 -0.62 -19.31
C ASP A 272 -8.35 -1.43 -18.06
N VAL A 273 -7.33 -1.74 -17.32
CA VAL A 273 -7.40 -2.44 -16.02
C VAL A 273 -6.69 -1.61 -14.97
N LEU A 274 -7.36 -1.32 -13.87
CA LEU A 274 -6.79 -0.53 -12.79
C LEU A 274 -5.84 -1.38 -11.92
N LEU A 275 -4.59 -0.97 -11.81
CA LEU A 275 -3.54 -1.72 -11.09
C LEU A 275 -3.18 -1.13 -9.72
N SER A 276 -3.56 0.12 -9.43
CA SER A 276 -3.28 0.79 -8.15
C SER A 276 -4.49 1.56 -7.65
N ARG A 277 -4.48 1.93 -6.37
CA ARG A 277 -5.35 3.00 -5.86
C ARG A 277 -4.94 4.34 -6.46
N VAL A 278 -5.81 5.34 -6.34
CA VAL A 278 -5.48 6.72 -6.73
C VAL A 278 -4.59 7.33 -5.66
N LEU A 279 -3.47 7.88 -6.06
CA LEU A 279 -2.58 8.68 -5.23
C LEU A 279 -2.90 10.15 -5.46
N GLU A 280 -3.36 10.84 -4.44
CA GLU A 280 -3.46 12.29 -4.43
C GLU A 280 -2.21 12.89 -3.85
N LEU A 281 -1.63 13.87 -4.53
CA LEU A 281 -0.48 14.65 -4.07
C LEU A 281 -0.83 16.12 -4.04
N GLN A 282 -0.63 16.75 -2.89
CA GLN A 282 -0.89 18.17 -2.65
C GLN A 282 0.39 18.91 -2.28
N PRO A 283 0.46 20.22 -2.56
CA PRO A 283 -0.57 21.10 -3.09
C PRO A 283 -0.73 20.95 -4.61
N HIS A 284 -1.98 20.97 -5.08
CA HIS A 284 -2.27 21.02 -6.51
C HIS A 284 -1.85 22.37 -7.10
N GLY A 285 -1.42 22.37 -8.36
CA GLY A 285 -1.07 23.59 -9.11
C GLY A 285 0.33 24.13 -8.82
N VAL A 286 1.10 23.51 -7.95
CA VAL A 286 2.53 23.82 -7.82
C VAL A 286 3.25 23.35 -9.07
N GLN A 287 4.01 24.25 -9.69
CA GLN A 287 4.86 23.95 -10.84
C GLN A 287 6.30 23.76 -10.36
N PHE A 288 6.84 22.57 -10.57
CA PHE A 288 8.25 22.29 -10.28
C PHE A 288 9.14 22.83 -11.40
N GLN A 289 10.32 23.33 -11.02
CA GLN A 289 11.32 23.80 -11.98
C GLN A 289 12.04 22.63 -12.67
N GLN A 290 12.09 21.47 -12.00
CA GLN A 290 12.66 20.24 -12.52
C GLN A 290 11.68 19.09 -12.32
N GLU A 291 11.77 18.07 -13.18
CA GLU A 291 10.89 16.91 -13.13
C GLU A 291 11.10 16.09 -11.84
N VAL A 292 10.04 16.00 -11.04
CA VAL A 292 9.97 15.12 -9.88
C VAL A 292 9.69 13.71 -10.37
N GLN A 293 10.48 12.76 -9.90
CA GLN A 293 10.31 11.35 -10.27
C GLN A 293 9.43 10.64 -9.23
N ILE A 294 8.50 9.83 -9.71
CA ILE A 294 7.54 9.08 -8.87
C ILE A 294 7.63 7.59 -9.23
N TRP A 295 7.76 6.74 -8.21
CA TRP A 295 7.69 5.29 -8.34
C TRP A 295 6.47 4.76 -7.60
N MET A 296 5.53 4.18 -8.32
CA MET A 296 4.29 3.64 -7.80
C MET A 296 4.30 2.11 -7.86
N PRO A 297 4.18 1.40 -6.73
CA PRO A 297 4.05 -0.05 -6.73
C PRO A 297 2.69 -0.46 -7.30
N TYR A 298 2.66 -1.54 -8.08
CA TYR A 298 1.46 -2.08 -8.67
C TYR A 298 1.48 -3.61 -8.71
N ILE A 299 0.30 -4.21 -8.93
CA ILE A 299 0.13 -5.65 -9.09
C ILE A 299 0.30 -5.99 -10.58
N SER A 300 1.25 -6.87 -10.91
CA SER A 300 1.54 -7.24 -12.30
C SER A 300 0.30 -7.82 -13.01
N PRO A 301 -0.04 -7.34 -14.21
CA PRO A 301 -1.09 -7.92 -15.03
C PRO A 301 -0.71 -9.34 -15.49
N GLU A 302 -1.73 -10.15 -15.82
CA GLU A 302 -1.55 -11.57 -16.18
C GLU A 302 -1.00 -11.76 -17.59
N THR A 303 -1.25 -10.82 -18.49
CA THR A 303 -0.84 -10.86 -19.91
C THR A 303 0.13 -9.72 -20.25
N PRO A 304 1.41 -9.83 -19.84
CA PRO A 304 2.36 -8.70 -19.95
C PRO A 304 2.81 -8.41 -21.40
N HIS A 305 2.56 -9.30 -22.36
CA HIS A 305 2.99 -9.10 -23.76
C HIS A 305 1.95 -8.32 -24.59
N GLN A 306 0.69 -8.33 -24.18
CA GLN A 306 -0.42 -7.69 -24.90
C GLN A 306 -0.80 -6.35 -24.30
N HIS A 307 -0.38 -6.10 -23.07
CA HIS A 307 -0.70 -4.91 -22.31
C HIS A 307 0.58 -4.20 -21.84
N GLU A 308 0.52 -2.89 -21.81
CA GLU A 308 1.53 -2.04 -21.21
C GLU A 308 1.00 -1.36 -19.95
N VAL A 309 1.91 -1.06 -19.03
CA VAL A 309 1.59 -0.39 -17.79
C VAL A 309 1.92 1.09 -17.91
N VAL A 310 0.94 1.94 -17.60
CA VAL A 310 1.03 3.40 -17.74
C VAL A 310 0.60 4.05 -16.44
N VAL A 311 1.30 5.10 -16.04
CA VAL A 311 0.83 6.03 -15.01
C VAL A 311 -0.04 7.09 -15.68
N ARG A 312 -1.21 7.36 -15.10
CA ARG A 312 -2.10 8.46 -15.51
C ARG A 312 -2.12 9.54 -14.46
N THR A 313 -2.23 10.77 -14.90
CA THR A 313 -2.45 11.94 -14.07
C THR A 313 -3.74 12.65 -14.48
N PHE A 314 -4.40 13.25 -13.49
CA PHE A 314 -5.57 14.08 -13.74
C PHE A 314 -5.14 15.53 -13.89
N SER A 315 -5.39 16.13 -15.06
CA SER A 315 -5.03 17.50 -15.35
C SER A 315 -6.22 18.26 -15.95
N GLY A 316 -6.61 19.34 -15.32
CA GLY A 316 -7.77 20.13 -15.72
C GLY A 316 -9.08 19.36 -15.51
N GLN A 317 -9.59 18.69 -16.55
CA GLN A 317 -10.86 17.96 -16.50
C GLN A 317 -10.76 16.51 -16.99
N SER A 318 -9.54 16.04 -17.30
CA SER A 318 -9.36 14.71 -17.91
C SER A 318 -8.10 14.00 -17.42
N TRP A 319 -8.13 12.68 -17.52
CA TRP A 319 -6.98 11.82 -17.28
C TRP A 319 -6.10 11.74 -18.53
N SER A 320 -4.81 11.96 -18.35
CA SER A 320 -3.79 11.84 -19.39
C SER A 320 -2.71 10.82 -19.02
N ASP A 321 -2.18 10.15 -20.06
CA ASP A 321 -1.15 9.14 -19.88
C ASP A 321 0.23 9.81 -19.77
N LEU A 322 1.05 9.37 -18.79
CA LEU A 322 2.43 9.81 -18.61
C LEU A 322 3.41 8.79 -19.22
N LYS A 323 4.53 9.29 -19.72
CA LYS A 323 5.63 8.42 -20.15
C LYS A 323 6.08 7.59 -18.94
N THR A 324 5.88 6.28 -19.03
CA THR A 324 6.09 5.36 -17.92
C THR A 324 7.17 4.36 -18.23
N THR A 325 8.06 4.10 -17.28
CA THR A 325 9.02 3.00 -17.33
C THR A 325 8.70 2.00 -16.21
N VAL A 326 8.81 0.72 -16.52
CA VAL A 326 8.46 -0.37 -15.60
C VAL A 326 9.73 -1.05 -15.11
N LYS A 327 9.85 -1.18 -13.79
CA LYS A 327 10.93 -1.95 -13.17
C LYS A 327 10.33 -3.13 -12.38
N ARG A 328 10.86 -4.33 -12.63
CA ARG A 328 10.47 -5.53 -11.89
C ARG A 328 11.58 -5.91 -10.92
N ASN A 329 11.28 -5.91 -9.64
CA ASN A 329 12.22 -6.41 -8.65
C ASN A 329 12.22 -7.95 -8.66
N ARG A 330 13.31 -8.55 -9.14
CA ARG A 330 13.46 -10.02 -9.25
C ARG A 330 13.35 -10.75 -7.92
N LYS A 331 13.76 -10.12 -6.80
CA LYS A 331 13.76 -10.73 -5.47
C LYS A 331 12.36 -10.70 -4.80
N SER A 332 11.59 -9.62 -4.96
CA SER A 332 10.33 -9.39 -4.24
C SER A 332 9.07 -9.64 -5.05
N LYS A 333 9.16 -10.01 -6.34
CA LYS A 333 8.02 -10.07 -7.30
C LYS A 333 7.17 -8.78 -7.37
N LYS A 334 7.61 -7.69 -6.73
CA LYS A 334 6.94 -6.39 -6.78
C LYS A 334 7.32 -5.68 -8.08
N CYS A 335 6.32 -5.14 -8.74
CA CYS A 335 6.48 -4.30 -9.92
C CYS A 335 6.29 -2.84 -9.53
N VAL A 336 7.04 -1.95 -10.15
CA VAL A 336 7.01 -0.52 -9.89
C VAL A 336 6.94 0.24 -11.20
N ALA A 337 5.97 1.12 -11.33
CA ALA A 337 5.82 2.06 -12.44
C ALA A 337 6.49 3.39 -12.07
N HIS A 338 7.35 3.89 -12.94
CA HIS A 338 8.10 5.12 -12.78
C HIS A 338 7.68 6.13 -13.82
N CYS A 339 7.40 7.34 -13.38
CA CYS A 339 7.11 8.49 -14.25
C CYS A 339 7.78 9.77 -13.71
N CYS A 340 7.86 10.80 -14.56
CA CYS A 340 8.34 12.12 -14.22
C CYS A 340 7.21 13.13 -14.38
N VAL A 341 7.12 14.10 -13.45
CA VAL A 341 6.06 15.10 -13.42
C VAL A 341 6.60 16.49 -13.06
N LEU A 342 5.97 17.54 -13.58
CA LEU A 342 6.29 18.93 -13.27
C LEU A 342 5.26 19.58 -12.32
N HIS A 343 4.21 18.88 -11.96
CA HIS A 343 3.19 19.35 -11.02
C HIS A 343 2.56 18.17 -10.29
N PHE A 344 2.00 18.45 -9.11
CA PHE A 344 1.24 17.45 -8.35
C PHE A 344 -0.24 17.52 -8.70
N SER A 345 -0.86 16.34 -8.66
CA SER A 345 -2.25 16.08 -8.97
C SER A 345 -2.67 14.72 -8.39
N TRP A 346 -3.64 14.08 -9.03
CA TRP A 346 -4.00 12.68 -8.81
C TRP A 346 -3.26 11.78 -9.78
N PHE A 347 -2.78 10.63 -9.30
CA PHE A 347 -2.03 9.65 -10.08
C PHE A 347 -2.58 8.25 -9.85
N LEU A 348 -2.60 7.44 -10.90
CA LEU A 348 -2.97 6.03 -10.82
C LEU A 348 -2.20 5.21 -11.86
N VAL A 349 -2.10 3.91 -11.61
CA VAL A 349 -1.44 2.96 -12.52
C VAL A 349 -2.52 2.13 -13.20
N VAL A 350 -2.49 2.09 -14.51
CA VAL A 350 -3.37 1.25 -15.34
C VAL A 350 -2.56 0.31 -16.22
N SER A 351 -3.14 -0.81 -16.52
CA SER A 351 -2.77 -1.66 -17.65
C SER A 351 -3.68 -1.33 -18.81
N ARG A 352 -3.13 -1.07 -19.98
CA ARG A 352 -3.89 -0.85 -21.23
C ARG A 352 -3.32 -1.72 -22.34
N LEU A 353 -4.07 -1.89 -23.43
CA LEU A 353 -3.52 -2.50 -24.64
C LEU A 353 -2.28 -1.72 -25.12
N VAL A 354 -1.26 -2.44 -25.57
CA VAL A 354 -0.04 -1.82 -26.11
C VAL A 354 -0.43 -0.85 -27.23
N GLN A 355 -0.02 0.40 -27.08
CA GLN A 355 -0.31 1.48 -28.00
C GLN A 355 0.91 1.81 -28.83
N ASN A 356 0.82 1.57 -30.15
CA ASN A 356 1.80 2.04 -31.10
C ASN A 356 1.32 3.36 -31.70
N GLU A 357 2.18 4.36 -31.77
CA GLU A 357 1.82 5.68 -32.28
C GLU A 357 2.88 6.21 -33.23
N CYS A 358 2.44 6.97 -34.21
CA CYS A 358 3.32 7.69 -35.09
C CYS A 358 2.71 9.06 -35.48
N LYS A 359 3.58 9.99 -35.81
CA LYS A 359 3.21 11.22 -36.48
C LYS A 359 3.26 10.99 -37.99
N VAL A 360 2.10 11.00 -38.62
CA VAL A 360 1.94 10.78 -40.07
C VAL A 360 2.27 12.09 -40.80
N PRO A 361 3.40 12.17 -41.52
CA PRO A 361 3.74 13.35 -42.31
C PRO A 361 3.00 13.36 -43.65
N THR A 362 3.13 14.48 -44.39
CA THR A 362 2.55 14.62 -45.74
C THR A 362 3.12 13.65 -46.77
N GLU A 363 4.35 13.22 -46.59
CA GLU A 363 5.07 12.28 -47.45
C GLU A 363 4.60 10.83 -47.29
N GLY A 364 3.72 10.59 -46.30
CA GLY A 364 3.26 9.25 -45.90
C GLY A 364 4.25 8.53 -45.00
N THR A 365 3.82 7.41 -44.42
CA THR A 365 4.62 6.59 -43.50
C THR A 365 4.01 5.21 -43.30
N LEU A 366 4.70 4.38 -42.53
CA LEU A 366 4.27 3.04 -42.11
C LEU A 366 4.17 2.96 -40.59
N LEU A 367 3.02 2.54 -40.08
CA LEU A 367 2.81 2.20 -38.67
C LEU A 367 2.58 0.69 -38.58
N PHE A 368 3.24 0.04 -37.62
CA PHE A 368 3.05 -1.40 -37.37
C PHE A 368 2.88 -1.66 -35.87
N SER A 369 2.24 -2.79 -35.55
CA SER A 369 2.04 -3.20 -34.16
C SER A 369 3.31 -3.84 -33.61
N SER A 370 3.72 -3.47 -32.39
CA SER A 370 4.78 -4.14 -31.66
C SER A 370 4.33 -5.50 -31.07
N VAL A 371 3.01 -5.73 -30.93
CA VAL A 371 2.44 -7.02 -30.49
C VAL A 371 2.48 -8.05 -31.62
N ASP A 372 2.10 -7.64 -32.83
CA ASP A 372 2.20 -8.44 -34.06
C ASP A 372 2.71 -7.56 -35.21
N PRO A 373 4.01 -7.65 -35.57
CA PRO A 373 4.60 -6.82 -36.62
C PRO A 373 3.98 -7.00 -38.02
N ASN A 374 3.15 -8.02 -38.20
CA ASN A 374 2.45 -8.25 -39.46
C ASN A 374 1.20 -7.39 -39.60
N ILE A 375 0.70 -6.82 -38.50
CA ILE A 375 -0.37 -5.82 -38.50
C ILE A 375 0.24 -4.48 -38.87
N LYS A 376 -0.12 -3.95 -40.03
CA LYS A 376 0.46 -2.73 -40.60
C LYS A 376 -0.60 -1.76 -41.09
N VAL A 377 -0.32 -0.47 -40.96
CA VAL A 377 -1.12 0.63 -41.47
C VAL A 377 -0.18 1.48 -42.37
N ILE A 378 -0.47 1.52 -43.67
CA ILE A 378 0.36 2.16 -44.67
C ILE A 378 -0.31 3.45 -45.10
N PHE A 379 0.35 4.55 -44.87
CA PHE A 379 -0.10 5.90 -45.24
C PHE A 379 0.57 6.33 -46.54
N PRO A 380 -0.19 6.53 -47.65
CA PRO A 380 0.39 6.97 -48.90
C PRO A 380 0.79 8.45 -48.85
N PRO A 381 1.67 8.93 -49.75
CA PRO A 381 1.99 10.34 -49.88
C PRO A 381 0.75 11.19 -50.20
N GLY A 382 0.65 12.35 -49.53
CA GLY A 382 -0.49 13.26 -49.65
C GLY A 382 -1.78 12.76 -48.99
N VAL A 383 -1.68 11.85 -48.01
CA VAL A 383 -2.82 11.36 -47.24
C VAL A 383 -3.38 12.40 -46.26
N THR A 384 -2.59 13.37 -45.90
CA THR A 384 -2.98 14.49 -45.04
C THR A 384 -2.32 15.80 -45.48
N LYS A 385 -2.97 16.95 -45.19
CA LYS A 385 -2.41 18.30 -45.45
C LYS A 385 -1.42 18.72 -44.38
N GLU A 386 -1.71 18.31 -43.13
CA GLU A 386 -0.91 18.61 -41.94
C GLU A 386 -0.56 17.33 -41.23
N PRO A 387 0.62 17.25 -40.58
CA PRO A 387 0.99 16.05 -39.83
C PRO A 387 -0.02 15.70 -38.73
N ARG A 388 -0.46 14.44 -38.66
CA ARG A 388 -1.44 13.94 -37.70
C ARG A 388 -0.82 12.89 -36.82
N HIS A 389 -1.26 12.84 -35.54
CA HIS A 389 -0.92 11.76 -34.62
C HIS A 389 -1.92 10.61 -34.73
N VAL A 390 -1.41 9.45 -35.00
CA VAL A 390 -2.20 8.22 -35.14
C VAL A 390 -1.76 7.22 -34.09
N LYS A 391 -2.74 6.51 -33.53
CA LYS A 391 -2.56 5.46 -32.53
C LYS A 391 -3.18 4.15 -33.02
N LEU A 392 -2.43 3.07 -32.80
CA LEU A 392 -2.79 1.70 -33.14
C LEU A 392 -2.78 0.84 -31.88
N GLN A 393 -3.87 0.15 -31.61
CA GLN A 393 -3.95 -0.87 -30.56
C GLN A 393 -4.53 -2.16 -31.14
N VAL A 394 -4.07 -3.29 -30.62
CA VAL A 394 -4.49 -4.64 -31.06
C VAL A 394 -4.98 -5.42 -29.85
N LEU A 395 -6.19 -5.92 -29.93
CA LEU A 395 -6.73 -6.88 -28.98
C LEU A 395 -6.67 -8.28 -29.61
N PRO A 396 -5.77 -9.16 -29.18
CA PRO A 396 -5.78 -10.56 -29.56
C PRO A 396 -7.04 -11.23 -29.03
N VAL A 397 -7.66 -12.06 -29.88
CA VAL A 397 -8.85 -12.82 -29.55
C VAL A 397 -8.57 -14.29 -29.84
N SER A 398 -8.78 -15.15 -28.85
CA SER A 398 -8.53 -16.58 -29.02
C SER A 398 -9.66 -17.27 -29.81
N ALA A 399 -9.31 -18.33 -30.54
CA ALA A 399 -10.30 -19.10 -31.28
C ALA A 399 -11.28 -19.81 -30.31
N GLU A 400 -10.78 -20.24 -29.16
CA GLU A 400 -11.56 -20.89 -28.11
C GLU A 400 -12.63 -19.94 -27.54
N GLU A 401 -12.27 -18.68 -27.26
CA GLU A 401 -13.23 -17.66 -26.78
C GLU A 401 -14.34 -17.40 -27.80
N ILE A 402 -13.98 -17.29 -29.10
CA ILE A 402 -14.97 -17.11 -30.17
C ILE A 402 -15.92 -18.29 -30.25
N GLN A 403 -15.39 -19.51 -30.19
CA GLN A 403 -16.20 -20.72 -30.27
C GLN A 403 -17.13 -20.88 -29.07
N GLU A 404 -16.63 -20.57 -27.85
CA GLU A 404 -17.45 -20.62 -26.64
C GLU A 404 -18.61 -19.61 -26.72
N ILE A 405 -18.33 -18.36 -27.11
CA ILE A 405 -19.34 -17.31 -27.15
C ILE A 405 -20.36 -17.50 -28.27
N THR A 406 -19.89 -17.95 -29.44
CA THR A 406 -20.76 -18.14 -30.62
C THR A 406 -21.45 -19.49 -30.63
N ALA A 407 -21.05 -20.44 -29.79
CA ALA A 407 -21.45 -21.85 -29.79
C ALA A 407 -21.32 -22.48 -31.21
N ASN A 408 -20.34 -22.04 -32.01
CA ASN A 408 -20.15 -22.47 -33.39
C ASN A 408 -18.66 -22.61 -33.74
N ALA A 409 -18.19 -23.83 -33.97
CA ALA A 409 -16.82 -24.12 -34.37
C ALA A 409 -16.42 -23.55 -35.76
N GLY A 410 -17.39 -23.13 -36.56
CA GLY A 410 -17.14 -22.53 -37.88
C GLY A 410 -16.90 -21.02 -37.88
N CYS A 411 -17.10 -20.33 -36.76
CA CYS A 411 -16.79 -18.92 -36.62
C CYS A 411 -15.33 -18.70 -36.20
N ARG A 412 -14.64 -17.86 -36.94
CA ARG A 412 -13.24 -17.49 -36.66
C ARG A 412 -13.06 -15.99 -36.89
N ALA A 413 -12.19 -15.33 -36.12
CA ALA A 413 -11.89 -13.93 -36.31
C ALA A 413 -10.38 -13.67 -36.19
N SER A 414 -9.94 -12.58 -36.80
CA SER A 414 -8.58 -12.01 -36.61
C SER A 414 -8.44 -11.38 -35.23
N PRO A 415 -7.26 -10.93 -34.83
CA PRO A 415 -7.16 -9.92 -33.77
C PRO A 415 -8.00 -8.69 -34.10
N LEU A 416 -8.61 -8.09 -33.08
CA LEU A 416 -9.37 -6.86 -33.21
C LEU A 416 -8.45 -5.65 -33.23
N LEU A 417 -8.59 -4.79 -34.22
CA LEU A 417 -7.78 -3.60 -34.43
C LEU A 417 -8.52 -2.34 -34.02
N TYR A 418 -7.89 -1.50 -33.22
CA TYR A 418 -8.36 -0.15 -32.92
C TYR A 418 -7.40 0.91 -33.46
N LEU A 419 -7.93 1.84 -34.24
CA LEU A 419 -7.23 2.98 -34.80
C LEU A 419 -7.89 4.27 -34.37
N SER A 420 -7.08 5.23 -33.95
CA SER A 420 -7.55 6.58 -33.61
C SER A 420 -6.58 7.64 -34.09
N GLN A 421 -7.06 8.87 -34.28
CA GLN A 421 -6.27 10.02 -34.68
C GLN A 421 -6.67 11.26 -33.87
N ASP A 422 -5.80 12.26 -33.87
CA ASP A 422 -6.01 13.55 -33.20
C ASP A 422 -6.90 14.53 -33.99
N SER A 423 -7.38 14.14 -35.19
CA SER A 423 -8.24 14.92 -36.06
C SER A 423 -9.61 14.27 -36.26
N MET A 424 -10.66 15.07 -36.30
CA MET A 424 -12.01 14.62 -36.66
C MET A 424 -12.25 14.54 -38.15
N VAL A 425 -11.28 14.94 -38.98
CA VAL A 425 -11.40 14.99 -40.44
C VAL A 425 -10.81 13.73 -41.04
N ASP A 426 -11.51 13.11 -41.99
CA ASP A 426 -11.06 11.94 -42.74
C ASP A 426 -9.76 12.17 -43.49
N PHE A 427 -9.08 11.10 -43.85
CA PHE A 427 -7.91 11.17 -44.69
C PHE A 427 -8.25 11.53 -46.13
N LEU A 428 -7.38 12.27 -46.77
CA LEU A 428 -7.59 12.72 -48.15
C LEU A 428 -7.44 11.60 -49.18
N LYS A 429 -6.72 10.56 -48.84
CA LYS A 429 -6.51 9.35 -49.65
C LYS A 429 -6.73 8.12 -48.76
N PRO A 430 -7.17 7.00 -49.36
CA PRO A 430 -7.33 5.77 -48.59
C PRO A 430 -6.03 5.33 -47.94
N VAL A 431 -6.13 4.86 -46.68
CA VAL A 431 -5.04 4.27 -45.90
C VAL A 431 -5.18 2.76 -46.02
N ARG A 432 -4.09 2.06 -46.31
CA ARG A 432 -4.09 0.59 -46.43
C ARG A 432 -3.81 -0.07 -45.10
N ILE A 433 -4.72 -0.96 -44.69
CA ILE A 433 -4.61 -1.74 -43.45
C ILE A 433 -4.33 -3.20 -43.81
N GLN A 434 -3.27 -3.77 -43.25
CA GLN A 434 -2.94 -5.19 -43.34
C GLN A 434 -3.26 -5.89 -42.03
N LEU A 435 -4.15 -6.90 -42.08
CA LEU A 435 -4.51 -7.75 -40.94
C LEU A 435 -4.23 -9.23 -41.25
N PRO A 436 -3.82 -10.07 -40.27
CA PRO A 436 -3.72 -11.50 -40.46
C PRO A 436 -5.10 -12.10 -40.69
N LEU A 437 -5.17 -13.10 -41.58
CA LEU A 437 -6.38 -13.90 -41.74
C LEU A 437 -6.72 -14.63 -40.44
N PRO A 438 -7.98 -14.92 -40.16
CA PRO A 438 -8.37 -15.69 -38.98
C PRO A 438 -7.64 -17.02 -38.86
N PRO A 439 -7.36 -17.53 -37.66
CA PRO A 439 -6.60 -18.77 -37.47
C PRO A 439 -7.14 -19.94 -38.28
N GLY A 440 -6.22 -20.62 -39.02
CA GLY A 440 -6.56 -21.75 -39.90
C GLY A 440 -7.22 -21.36 -41.24
N VAL A 441 -7.31 -20.09 -41.59
CA VAL A 441 -7.69 -19.57 -42.90
C VAL A 441 -6.42 -19.09 -43.62
N THR A 442 -6.22 -19.50 -44.86
CA THR A 442 -5.11 -19.09 -45.72
C THR A 442 -5.66 -18.66 -47.06
N GLY A 443 -4.92 -17.87 -47.83
CA GLY A 443 -5.33 -17.46 -49.17
C GLY A 443 -5.60 -18.61 -50.14
N LEU A 444 -5.08 -19.84 -49.84
CA LEU A 444 -5.33 -21.04 -50.62
C LEU A 444 -6.67 -21.71 -50.32
N ASN A 445 -7.17 -21.63 -49.06
CA ASN A 445 -8.43 -22.27 -48.65
C ASN A 445 -9.53 -21.22 -48.34
N LEU A 446 -9.35 -20.00 -48.76
CA LEU A 446 -10.24 -18.87 -48.49
C LEU A 446 -11.48 -18.98 -49.41
N ASP A 447 -12.63 -19.06 -48.83
CA ASP A 447 -13.91 -18.81 -49.47
C ASP A 447 -14.32 -17.34 -49.21
N ARG A 448 -14.26 -16.52 -50.25
CA ARG A 448 -14.53 -15.06 -50.17
C ARG A 448 -15.96 -14.76 -49.68
N SER A 449 -16.91 -15.64 -49.94
CA SER A 449 -18.29 -15.43 -49.49
C SER A 449 -18.49 -15.57 -47.97
N ARG A 450 -17.48 -16.07 -47.29
CA ARG A 450 -17.49 -16.29 -45.83
C ARG A 450 -16.66 -15.27 -45.07
N LEU A 451 -15.94 -14.38 -45.77
CA LEU A 451 -15.08 -13.39 -45.19
C LEU A 451 -15.80 -12.04 -45.06
N HIS A 452 -15.77 -11.48 -43.87
CA HIS A 452 -16.42 -10.22 -43.55
C HIS A 452 -15.41 -9.28 -42.87
N ILE A 453 -15.36 -8.00 -43.33
CA ILE A 453 -14.68 -6.93 -42.67
C ILE A 453 -15.72 -6.10 -41.92
N LEU A 454 -15.61 -6.10 -40.60
CA LEU A 454 -16.50 -5.33 -39.75
C LEU A 454 -15.84 -4.05 -39.31
N HIS A 455 -16.58 -2.98 -39.38
CA HIS A 455 -16.29 -1.66 -38.86
C HIS A 455 -17.14 -1.40 -37.62
N GLY A 456 -16.49 -1.10 -36.48
CA GLY A 456 -17.15 -0.71 -35.25
C GLY A 456 -17.07 0.79 -35.03
N ASP A 457 -18.10 1.40 -34.42
CA ASP A 457 -18.00 2.79 -33.98
C ASP A 457 -16.95 2.96 -32.85
N LEU A 458 -16.62 4.21 -32.50
CA LEU A 458 -15.59 4.50 -31.50
C LEU A 458 -15.88 3.88 -30.13
N GLU A 459 -17.14 3.65 -29.82
CA GLU A 459 -17.59 3.05 -28.56
C GLU A 459 -17.79 1.54 -28.65
N GLY A 460 -17.70 0.96 -29.88
CA GLY A 460 -17.91 -0.48 -30.13
C GLY A 460 -19.37 -0.91 -29.98
N GLN A 461 -20.31 0.03 -30.07
CA GLN A 461 -21.74 -0.23 -29.87
C GLN A 461 -22.40 -0.78 -31.13
N THR A 462 -21.97 -0.29 -32.30
CA THR A 462 -22.49 -0.73 -33.58
C THR A 462 -21.37 -1.37 -34.41
N TRP A 463 -21.71 -2.45 -35.13
CA TRP A 463 -20.78 -3.17 -36.00
C TRP A 463 -21.41 -3.35 -37.37
N ASN A 464 -20.84 -2.74 -38.38
CA ASN A 464 -21.30 -2.77 -39.73
C ASN A 464 -20.36 -3.61 -40.59
N ASP A 465 -20.94 -4.43 -41.48
CA ASP A 465 -20.20 -5.19 -42.48
C ASP A 465 -19.88 -4.27 -43.66
N ILE A 466 -18.64 -3.91 -43.85
CA ILE A 466 -18.15 -3.02 -44.89
C ILE A 466 -17.45 -3.78 -46.02
N THR A 467 -17.55 -5.09 -46.08
CA THR A 467 -16.82 -5.94 -47.03
C THR A 467 -17.07 -5.56 -48.48
N SER A 468 -18.29 -5.14 -48.83
CA SER A 468 -18.65 -4.66 -50.18
C SER A 468 -18.26 -3.22 -50.48
N GLU A 469 -17.87 -2.44 -49.47
CA GLU A 469 -17.58 -1.01 -49.60
C GLU A 469 -16.08 -0.75 -49.73
N VAL A 470 -15.22 -1.72 -49.36
CA VAL A 470 -13.78 -1.55 -49.33
C VAL A 470 -13.08 -2.33 -50.44
N VAL A 471 -11.96 -1.81 -50.93
CA VAL A 471 -11.05 -2.55 -51.81
C VAL A 471 -10.29 -3.56 -50.98
N LEU A 472 -10.48 -4.86 -51.30
CA LEU A 472 -9.95 -5.96 -50.53
C LEU A 472 -9.03 -6.85 -51.36
N GLU A 473 -7.76 -6.92 -50.92
CA GLU A 473 -6.72 -7.76 -51.51
C GLU A 473 -6.30 -8.86 -50.52
N PHE A 474 -5.83 -9.99 -51.01
CA PHE A 474 -5.39 -11.11 -50.18
C PHE A 474 -3.98 -11.56 -50.53
N THR A 475 -3.22 -11.85 -49.53
CA THR A 475 -2.00 -12.65 -49.62
C THR A 475 -2.24 -14.02 -49.02
N HIS A 476 -1.23 -14.85 -48.93
CA HIS A 476 -1.35 -16.21 -48.36
C HIS A 476 -1.82 -16.17 -46.87
N LEU A 477 -1.41 -15.15 -46.09
CA LEU A 477 -1.66 -15.08 -44.64
C LEU A 477 -2.36 -13.80 -44.22
N TYR A 478 -2.54 -12.81 -45.09
CA TYR A 478 -3.06 -11.49 -44.76
C TYR A 478 -4.17 -11.04 -45.69
N ALA A 479 -5.09 -10.26 -45.11
CA ALA A 479 -6.01 -9.41 -45.88
C ALA A 479 -5.49 -7.96 -45.82
N VAL A 480 -5.59 -7.27 -46.96
CA VAL A 480 -5.26 -5.84 -47.09
C VAL A 480 -6.48 -5.11 -47.62
N PHE A 481 -6.93 -4.09 -46.91
CA PHE A 481 -8.09 -3.28 -47.29
C PHE A 481 -7.84 -1.79 -47.09
N GLU A 482 -8.63 -0.97 -47.73
CA GLU A 482 -8.47 0.49 -47.76
C GLU A 482 -9.58 1.19 -47.01
N VAL A 483 -9.23 2.19 -46.19
CA VAL A 483 -10.17 3.01 -45.39
C VAL A 483 -9.77 4.48 -45.40
N THR A 484 -10.73 5.38 -45.16
CA THR A 484 -10.50 6.85 -45.08
C THR A 484 -10.65 7.40 -43.68
N HIS A 485 -11.25 6.69 -42.80
CA HIS A 485 -11.46 7.06 -41.38
C HIS A 485 -10.98 5.96 -40.42
N PHE A 486 -10.81 6.29 -39.14
CA PHE A 486 -10.31 5.38 -38.13
C PHE A 486 -11.32 5.10 -37.04
N SER A 487 -11.39 3.82 -36.65
CA SER A 487 -12.23 3.28 -35.60
C SER A 487 -11.80 1.83 -35.27
N TRP A 488 -12.75 0.97 -34.94
CA TRP A 488 -12.53 -0.45 -34.75
C TRP A 488 -12.66 -1.18 -36.07
N TYR A 489 -11.71 -2.13 -36.37
CA TYR A 489 -11.75 -3.02 -37.54
C TYR A 489 -11.53 -4.46 -37.13
N TRP A 490 -12.37 -5.37 -37.67
CA TRP A 490 -12.34 -6.77 -37.31
C TRP A 490 -12.63 -7.65 -38.50
N LEU A 491 -11.76 -8.64 -38.77
CA LEU A 491 -11.91 -9.58 -39.86
C LEU A 491 -12.52 -10.89 -39.36
N TRP A 492 -13.66 -11.25 -39.90
CA TRP A 492 -14.38 -12.45 -39.52
C TRP A 492 -14.49 -13.45 -40.67
N TYR A 493 -14.47 -14.75 -40.37
CA TYR A 493 -14.68 -15.84 -41.30
C TYR A 493 -15.83 -16.73 -40.80
N THR A 494 -16.97 -16.70 -41.46
CA THR A 494 -18.20 -17.38 -41.03
C THR A 494 -19.22 -17.51 -42.15
N THR A 495 -20.19 -18.43 -42.03
CA THR A 495 -21.34 -18.57 -42.91
C THR A 495 -22.58 -17.84 -42.41
N LYS A 496 -22.47 -17.12 -41.28
CA LYS A 496 -23.58 -16.38 -40.69
C LYS A 496 -23.84 -15.07 -41.44
N THR A 497 -25.12 -14.78 -41.73
CA THR A 497 -25.55 -13.58 -42.46
C THR A 497 -25.64 -12.32 -41.59
N TYR A 498 -25.89 -12.46 -40.28
CA TYR A 498 -26.00 -11.34 -39.34
C TYR A 498 -24.77 -11.28 -38.44
N ILE A 499 -23.63 -10.93 -39.03
CA ILE A 499 -22.36 -10.97 -38.36
C ILE A 499 -22.15 -9.81 -37.38
N GLY A 500 -22.66 -8.60 -37.67
CA GLY A 500 -22.51 -7.44 -36.82
C GLY A 500 -23.02 -7.63 -35.39
N GLY A 501 -24.21 -8.27 -35.25
CA GLY A 501 -24.74 -8.60 -33.92
C GLY A 501 -23.95 -9.67 -33.18
N ILE A 502 -23.31 -10.61 -33.91
CA ILE A 502 -22.43 -11.63 -33.32
C ILE A 502 -21.13 -10.94 -32.82
N ALA A 503 -20.51 -10.11 -33.64
CA ALA A 503 -19.32 -9.38 -33.31
C ALA A 503 -19.54 -8.48 -32.08
N LYS A 504 -20.67 -7.76 -32.02
CA LYS A 504 -21.06 -6.97 -30.86
C LYS A 504 -21.10 -7.83 -29.60
N LYS A 505 -21.78 -8.97 -29.65
CA LYS A 505 -21.91 -9.89 -28.51
C LYS A 505 -20.53 -10.40 -28.05
N VAL A 506 -19.65 -10.76 -28.99
CA VAL A 506 -18.29 -11.21 -28.67
C VAL A 506 -17.47 -10.08 -28.06
N TYR A 507 -17.53 -8.88 -28.63
CA TYR A 507 -16.83 -7.71 -28.12
C TYR A 507 -17.25 -7.34 -26.69
N GLU A 508 -18.56 -7.33 -26.40
CA GLU A 508 -19.09 -7.10 -25.06
C GLU A 508 -18.59 -8.18 -24.07
N ARG A 509 -18.54 -9.44 -24.51
CA ARG A 509 -18.09 -10.55 -23.69
C ARG A 509 -16.59 -10.48 -23.35
N LEU A 510 -15.75 -10.03 -24.27
CA LEU A 510 -14.31 -9.84 -24.06
C LEU A 510 -13.98 -8.78 -23.00
N ARG A 511 -14.96 -7.92 -22.64
CA ARG A 511 -14.83 -6.89 -21.60
C ARG A 511 -15.32 -7.35 -20.23
N LEU A 512 -15.87 -8.54 -20.12
CA LEU A 512 -16.47 -9.09 -18.91
C LEU A 512 -15.47 -9.97 -18.15
N TYR A 513 -15.44 -9.79 -16.86
CA TYR A 513 -14.71 -10.64 -15.94
C TYR A 513 -15.63 -11.66 -15.29
N GLN A 514 -15.22 -12.92 -15.28
CA GLN A 514 -15.88 -13.99 -14.55
C GLN A 514 -15.46 -13.91 -13.08
N VAL A 515 -16.41 -13.70 -12.18
CA VAL A 515 -16.18 -13.51 -10.75
C VAL A 515 -17.08 -14.42 -9.91
N ASN A 516 -16.65 -14.71 -8.70
CA ASN A 516 -17.44 -15.36 -7.66
C ASN A 516 -17.51 -14.45 -6.43
N PHE A 517 -18.63 -14.45 -5.75
CA PHE A 517 -18.78 -13.80 -4.45
C PHE A 517 -18.45 -14.78 -3.33
N ILE A 518 -17.78 -14.28 -2.30
CA ILE A 518 -17.39 -15.04 -1.12
C ILE A 518 -17.93 -14.30 0.11
N ALA A 519 -18.56 -15.06 1.02
CA ALA A 519 -19.02 -14.59 2.32
C ALA A 519 -18.50 -15.54 3.40
N LEU A 520 -17.49 -15.11 4.14
CA LEU A 520 -16.84 -15.93 5.15
C LEU A 520 -17.00 -15.32 6.53
N GLN A 521 -17.19 -16.14 7.55
CA GLN A 521 -17.30 -15.75 8.95
C GLN A 521 -16.00 -16.08 9.69
N ARG A 522 -15.54 -15.18 10.55
CA ARG A 522 -14.34 -15.42 11.36
C ARG A 522 -14.58 -16.57 12.34
N LYS A 523 -13.66 -17.54 12.44
CA LYS A 523 -13.83 -18.74 13.26
C LYS A 523 -13.99 -18.43 14.75
N ARG A 524 -13.25 -17.40 15.25
CA ARG A 524 -13.28 -16.98 16.65
C ARG A 524 -14.42 -16.01 16.97
N ASP A 525 -14.92 -15.32 15.96
CA ASP A 525 -15.97 -14.30 16.07
C ASP A 525 -16.91 -14.41 14.87
N PRO A 526 -17.97 -15.25 14.92
CA PRO A 526 -18.88 -15.46 13.79
C PRO A 526 -19.72 -14.23 13.39
N GLU A 527 -19.72 -13.17 14.19
CA GLU A 527 -20.37 -11.91 13.85
C GLU A 527 -19.53 -11.07 12.89
N GLN A 528 -18.23 -11.33 12.83
CA GLN A 528 -17.35 -10.71 11.87
C GLN A 528 -17.40 -11.45 10.54
N VAL A 529 -17.95 -10.80 9.52
CA VAL A 529 -18.16 -11.35 8.18
C VAL A 529 -17.26 -10.65 7.18
N LEU A 530 -16.53 -11.44 6.40
CA LEU A 530 -15.73 -10.98 5.28
C LEU A 530 -16.50 -11.21 4.00
N LEU A 531 -16.78 -10.14 3.27
CA LEU A 531 -17.36 -10.18 1.93
C LEU A 531 -16.30 -9.83 0.90
N GLN A 532 -16.22 -10.61 -0.17
CA GLN A 532 -15.27 -10.36 -1.24
C GLN A 532 -15.84 -10.79 -2.60
N CYS A 533 -15.63 -9.96 -3.64
CA CYS A 533 -15.79 -10.31 -5.02
C CYS A 533 -14.41 -10.68 -5.59
N VAL A 534 -14.28 -11.87 -6.16
CA VAL A 534 -12.99 -12.45 -6.58
C VAL A 534 -13.07 -12.96 -8.01
N PRO A 535 -12.13 -12.58 -8.91
CA PRO A 535 -12.00 -13.21 -10.22
C PRO A 535 -11.86 -14.74 -10.12
N LYS A 536 -12.52 -15.48 -10.98
CA LYS A 536 -12.62 -16.95 -10.98
C LYS A 536 -11.28 -17.66 -10.73
N HIS A 537 -10.23 -17.26 -11.46
CA HIS A 537 -8.91 -17.88 -11.37
C HIS A 537 -8.17 -17.60 -10.02
N LYS A 538 -8.65 -16.62 -9.22
CA LYS A 538 -8.10 -16.26 -7.90
C LYS A 538 -8.88 -16.87 -6.72
N VAL A 539 -10.00 -17.54 -6.96
CA VAL A 539 -10.89 -18.05 -5.89
C VAL A 539 -10.17 -19.04 -4.99
N ASP A 540 -9.60 -20.11 -5.56
CA ASP A 540 -8.92 -21.15 -4.78
C ASP A 540 -7.71 -20.63 -3.97
N PRO A 541 -6.81 -19.83 -4.56
CA PRO A 541 -5.72 -19.20 -3.80
C PRO A 541 -6.21 -18.31 -2.64
N VAL A 542 -7.32 -17.56 -2.85
CA VAL A 542 -7.89 -16.69 -1.80
C VAL A 542 -8.49 -17.53 -0.68
N LEU A 543 -9.29 -18.54 -0.99
CA LEU A 543 -9.88 -19.45 0.00
C LEU A 543 -8.79 -20.17 0.81
N LYS A 544 -7.78 -20.72 0.15
CA LYS A 544 -6.65 -21.38 0.82
C LYS A 544 -5.92 -20.44 1.80
N LYS A 545 -5.78 -19.16 1.46
CA LYS A 545 -5.16 -18.16 2.35
C LYS A 545 -6.03 -17.82 3.55
N LEU A 546 -7.36 -17.86 3.41
CA LEU A 546 -8.32 -17.45 4.44
C LEU A 546 -8.78 -18.61 5.33
N GLN A 547 -8.62 -19.88 4.91
CA GLN A 547 -9.16 -21.07 5.56
C GLN A 547 -8.76 -21.24 7.04
N ASP A 548 -7.60 -20.73 7.46
CA ASP A 548 -7.14 -20.85 8.84
C ASP A 548 -7.96 -19.97 9.80
N ARG A 549 -8.38 -18.78 9.33
CA ARG A 549 -9.04 -17.77 10.17
C ARG A 549 -10.55 -17.68 9.94
N TYR A 550 -11.01 -18.08 8.76
CA TYR A 550 -12.41 -17.93 8.34
C TYR A 550 -13.01 -19.29 8.00
N ARG A 551 -14.35 -19.34 8.03
CA ARG A 551 -15.18 -20.45 7.53
C ARG A 551 -16.41 -19.86 6.86
N GLY A 552 -17.00 -20.55 5.90
CA GLY A 552 -18.22 -20.08 5.24
C GLY A 552 -18.77 -21.09 4.25
N PRO A 553 -19.81 -20.71 3.52
CA PRO A 553 -20.35 -21.48 2.40
C PRO A 553 -19.32 -21.55 1.26
N GLU A 554 -19.60 -22.40 0.30
CA GLU A 554 -18.90 -22.36 -0.99
C GLU A 554 -19.13 -21.01 -1.68
N PRO A 555 -18.20 -20.57 -2.53
CA PRO A 555 -18.40 -19.37 -3.35
C PRO A 555 -19.69 -19.43 -4.14
N SER A 556 -20.23 -18.27 -4.54
CA SER A 556 -21.39 -18.20 -5.43
C SER A 556 -21.12 -18.88 -6.77
N ASP A 557 -22.17 -19.15 -7.53
CA ASP A 557 -22.07 -19.38 -8.95
C ASP A 557 -21.33 -18.22 -9.63
N MET A 558 -20.80 -18.52 -10.83
CA MET A 558 -20.04 -17.57 -11.61
C MET A 558 -20.92 -16.43 -12.13
N VAL A 559 -20.48 -15.21 -11.91
CA VAL A 559 -21.14 -13.98 -12.33
C VAL A 559 -20.20 -13.18 -13.24
N GLU A 560 -20.78 -12.42 -14.16
CA GLU A 560 -20.04 -11.56 -15.07
C GLU A 560 -20.14 -10.10 -14.64
N MET A 561 -18.99 -9.43 -14.54
CA MET A 561 -18.87 -8.04 -14.14
C MET A 561 -17.90 -7.27 -15.03
N PHE A 562 -18.15 -5.96 -15.21
CA PHE A 562 -17.24 -5.05 -15.89
C PHE A 562 -16.24 -4.43 -14.90
N GLU A 563 -15.07 -4.06 -15.38
CA GLU A 563 -14.12 -3.25 -14.63
C GLU A 563 -14.76 -1.90 -14.24
N GLY A 564 -14.71 -1.53 -12.96
CA GLY A 564 -15.36 -0.32 -12.42
C GLY A 564 -16.88 -0.44 -12.18
N GLU A 565 -17.48 -1.61 -12.34
CA GLU A 565 -18.92 -1.82 -12.06
C GLU A 565 -19.20 -1.75 -10.56
N GLN A 566 -20.18 -0.94 -10.18
CA GLN A 566 -20.66 -0.85 -8.81
C GLN A 566 -21.60 -2.00 -8.48
N PHE A 567 -21.51 -2.53 -7.27
CA PHE A 567 -22.45 -3.53 -6.75
C PHE A 567 -22.69 -3.32 -5.24
N PHE A 568 -23.78 -3.89 -4.75
CA PHE A 568 -24.20 -3.73 -3.36
C PHE A 568 -24.39 -5.10 -2.70
N ALA A 569 -24.11 -5.15 -1.39
CA ALA A 569 -24.43 -6.30 -0.55
C ALA A 569 -25.51 -5.90 0.46
N ALA A 570 -26.65 -6.61 0.45
CA ALA A 570 -27.74 -6.46 1.40
C ALA A 570 -27.80 -7.65 2.36
N PHE A 571 -28.01 -7.37 3.64
CA PHE A 571 -28.16 -8.40 4.67
C PHE A 571 -29.64 -8.62 4.94
N GLU A 572 -30.05 -9.87 4.99
CA GLU A 572 -31.45 -10.29 5.00
C GLU A 572 -31.69 -11.41 6.02
N ARG A 573 -32.95 -11.69 6.31
CA ARG A 573 -33.41 -12.78 7.18
C ARG A 573 -32.89 -12.69 8.61
N GLY A 574 -33.10 -11.55 9.28
CA GLY A 574 -32.78 -11.35 10.68
C GLY A 574 -31.29 -11.10 10.96
N ILE A 575 -30.54 -10.65 9.95
CA ILE A 575 -29.20 -10.11 10.07
C ILE A 575 -29.21 -8.69 9.53
N SER A 576 -28.55 -7.79 10.26
CA SER A 576 -28.37 -6.38 9.90
C SER A 576 -26.91 -5.95 10.10
N ILE A 577 -26.57 -4.81 9.52
CA ILE A 577 -25.28 -4.13 9.69
C ILE A 577 -25.56 -2.75 10.26
N ASP A 578 -24.52 -2.11 10.79
CA ASP A 578 -24.54 -0.71 11.14
C ASP A 578 -24.75 0.14 9.89
N MET A 579 -25.85 0.93 9.87
CA MET A 579 -26.27 1.76 8.74
C MET A 579 -25.56 3.13 8.70
N ASP A 580 -24.95 3.56 9.80
CA ASP A 580 -24.23 4.85 9.90
C ASP A 580 -22.83 4.80 9.24
N ARG A 581 -22.51 3.73 8.56
CA ARG A 581 -21.25 3.56 7.84
C ARG A 581 -21.21 4.43 6.60
N PRO A 582 -20.07 5.08 6.30
CA PRO A 582 -19.92 5.93 5.12
C PRO A 582 -20.00 5.16 3.77
N ASP A 583 -19.85 3.84 3.80
CA ASP A 583 -19.93 2.95 2.66
C ASP A 583 -21.28 2.22 2.56
N CYS A 584 -22.25 2.62 3.36
CA CYS A 584 -23.62 2.11 3.33
C CYS A 584 -24.54 3.11 2.61
N VAL A 585 -25.20 2.67 1.55
CA VAL A 585 -26.18 3.45 0.77
C VAL A 585 -27.51 2.74 0.83
N ASP A 586 -28.54 3.40 1.32
CA ASP A 586 -29.90 2.82 1.46
C ASP A 586 -29.92 1.46 2.17
N GLY A 587 -29.15 1.31 3.25
CA GLY A 587 -29.05 0.07 4.01
C GLY A 587 -28.27 -1.06 3.32
N ARG A 588 -27.59 -0.77 2.22
CA ARG A 588 -26.79 -1.73 1.43
C ARG A 588 -25.34 -1.30 1.42
N LEU A 589 -24.42 -2.25 1.56
CA LEU A 589 -22.99 -2.00 1.53
C LEU A 589 -22.52 -1.87 0.08
N SER A 590 -21.96 -0.71 -0.27
CA SER A 590 -21.50 -0.40 -1.62
C SER A 590 -20.11 -0.96 -1.89
N PHE A 591 -19.88 -1.49 -3.09
CA PHE A 591 -18.62 -1.96 -3.61
C PHE A 591 -18.42 -1.46 -5.04
N ILE A 592 -17.16 -1.40 -5.48
CA ILE A 592 -16.79 -1.18 -6.88
C ILE A 592 -15.85 -2.31 -7.27
N PHE A 593 -16.16 -3.00 -8.36
CA PHE A 593 -15.35 -4.11 -8.84
C PHE A 593 -14.15 -3.62 -9.66
N TYR A 594 -12.96 -4.04 -9.23
CA TYR A 594 -11.73 -3.90 -10.01
C TYR A 594 -10.98 -5.24 -9.98
N SER A 595 -10.68 -5.82 -11.13
CA SER A 595 -10.14 -7.18 -11.25
C SER A 595 -8.79 -7.40 -10.54
N HIS A 596 -7.98 -6.35 -10.39
CA HIS A 596 -6.66 -6.39 -9.75
C HIS A 596 -6.63 -5.78 -8.35
N LEU A 597 -7.66 -5.06 -7.93
CA LEU A 597 -7.76 -4.55 -6.57
C LEU A 597 -8.49 -5.54 -5.66
N LYS A 598 -8.30 -5.38 -4.36
CA LYS A 598 -9.03 -6.18 -3.37
C LYS A 598 -10.44 -5.60 -3.19
N ASN A 599 -11.42 -6.23 -3.80
CA ASN A 599 -12.84 -5.90 -3.63
C ASN A 599 -13.38 -6.61 -2.39
N MET A 600 -12.89 -6.22 -1.20
CA MET A 600 -13.14 -6.93 0.06
C MET A 600 -13.52 -5.93 1.15
N LYS A 601 -14.53 -6.30 1.94
CA LYS A 601 -14.88 -5.60 3.18
C LYS A 601 -15.08 -6.60 4.30
N GLU A 602 -14.61 -6.24 5.47
CA GLU A 602 -14.82 -6.98 6.71
C GLU A 602 -15.74 -6.14 7.59
N ILE A 603 -16.84 -6.74 8.04
CA ILE A 603 -17.94 -6.05 8.71
C ILE A 603 -18.47 -6.86 9.88
N TYR A 604 -19.00 -6.19 10.88
CA TYR A 604 -19.77 -6.83 11.92
C TYR A 604 -21.25 -6.86 11.54
N VAL A 605 -21.86 -8.04 11.74
CA VAL A 605 -23.28 -8.25 11.55
C VAL A 605 -23.95 -8.44 12.92
N THR A 606 -25.10 -7.84 13.06
CA THR A 606 -25.93 -7.93 14.25
C THR A 606 -27.23 -8.67 13.95
N SER A 607 -27.89 -9.16 14.97
CA SER A 607 -29.21 -9.75 14.85
C SER A 607 -30.14 -9.16 15.92
N PRO A 608 -31.30 -8.63 15.57
CA PRO A 608 -32.32 -8.17 16.54
C PRO A 608 -32.98 -9.33 17.30
N VAL A 609 -32.80 -10.58 16.85
CA VAL A 609 -33.37 -11.76 17.48
C VAL A 609 -32.50 -12.16 18.67
N ASP A 610 -33.14 -12.42 19.85
CA ASP A 610 -32.44 -12.98 21.02
C ASP A 610 -31.91 -14.38 20.70
N ARG A 611 -30.59 -14.50 20.59
CA ARG A 611 -29.88 -15.74 20.26
C ARG A 611 -29.70 -16.70 21.43
N LYS A 612 -30.22 -16.39 22.61
CA LYS A 612 -30.14 -17.28 23.76
C LYS A 612 -30.90 -18.61 23.57
N GLY A 613 -31.90 -18.61 22.67
CA GLY A 613 -32.70 -19.79 22.35
C GLY A 613 -32.44 -20.42 20.97
N GLN A 614 -31.96 -19.66 19.97
CA GLN A 614 -31.87 -20.16 18.60
C GLN A 614 -30.69 -19.56 17.82
N ALA A 615 -30.16 -20.37 16.87
CA ALA A 615 -29.23 -19.87 15.87
C ALA A 615 -29.97 -19.11 14.76
N VAL A 616 -29.42 -17.99 14.33
CA VAL A 616 -30.00 -17.22 13.21
C VAL A 616 -29.42 -17.68 11.88
N LYS A 617 -30.29 -18.04 10.97
CA LYS A 617 -29.98 -18.41 9.58
C LYS A 617 -30.29 -17.23 8.68
N GLY A 618 -29.36 -16.32 8.54
CA GLY A 618 -29.47 -15.18 7.63
C GLY A 618 -28.79 -15.42 6.29
N GLN A 619 -28.76 -14.38 5.48
CA GLN A 619 -28.11 -14.40 4.18
C GLN A 619 -27.64 -13.02 3.79
N VAL A 620 -26.65 -12.97 2.88
CA VAL A 620 -26.23 -11.77 2.18
C VAL A 620 -26.53 -11.95 0.69
N SER A 621 -27.23 -10.97 0.12
CA SER A 621 -27.58 -10.94 -1.29
C SER A 621 -26.80 -9.82 -1.98
N PHE A 622 -26.25 -10.12 -3.16
CA PHE A 622 -25.48 -9.18 -3.95
C PHE A 622 -26.32 -8.69 -5.12
N TYR A 623 -26.25 -7.37 -5.37
CA TYR A 623 -27.05 -6.70 -6.39
C TYR A 623 -26.17 -5.80 -7.25
N ARG A 624 -26.50 -5.66 -8.54
CA ARG A 624 -25.86 -4.70 -9.43
C ARG A 624 -26.15 -3.27 -9.02
N GLY A 625 -25.17 -2.43 -9.22
CA GLY A 625 -25.26 -0.97 -9.11
C GLY A 625 -25.09 -0.30 -10.48
N ALA A 626 -24.57 0.91 -10.45
CA ALA A 626 -24.28 1.65 -11.66
C ALA A 626 -23.15 0.98 -12.47
N VAL A 627 -23.33 0.94 -13.76
CA VAL A 627 -22.33 0.50 -14.74
C VAL A 627 -21.52 1.72 -15.18
N PRO A 628 -20.19 1.60 -15.42
CA PRO A 628 -19.40 2.73 -15.92
C PRO A 628 -19.97 3.31 -17.23
N ASP A 629 -19.89 4.64 -17.39
CA ASP A 629 -20.41 5.35 -18.58
C ASP A 629 -19.81 4.88 -19.92
N SER A 630 -18.63 4.25 -19.87
CA SER A 630 -17.95 3.65 -21.02
C SER A 630 -18.65 2.39 -21.56
N ILE A 631 -19.73 1.93 -20.92
CA ILE A 631 -20.46 0.73 -21.28
C ILE A 631 -21.89 1.10 -21.64
N PRO A 632 -22.40 0.68 -22.82
CA PRO A 632 -23.74 1.01 -23.24
C PRO A 632 -24.81 0.49 -22.27
N GLU A 633 -25.82 1.29 -21.97
CA GLU A 633 -26.98 0.87 -21.16
C GLU A 633 -27.63 -0.43 -21.68
N ASP A 634 -27.64 -0.65 -22.98
CA ASP A 634 -28.19 -1.85 -23.60
C ASP A 634 -27.42 -3.11 -23.20
N ALA A 635 -26.11 -3.04 -22.96
CA ALA A 635 -25.33 -4.18 -22.48
C ALA A 635 -25.71 -4.57 -21.06
N SER A 636 -26.09 -3.62 -20.22
CA SER A 636 -26.60 -3.88 -18.87
C SER A 636 -28.02 -4.46 -18.87
N ARG A 637 -28.88 -4.02 -19.77
CA ARG A 637 -30.30 -4.47 -19.90
C ARG A 637 -30.44 -5.88 -20.46
N ARG A 638 -29.47 -6.37 -21.24
CA ARG A 638 -29.50 -7.72 -21.85
C ARG A 638 -29.14 -8.86 -20.92
N ARG A 639 -28.65 -8.56 -19.74
CA ARG A 639 -28.35 -9.57 -18.73
C ARG A 639 -29.65 -10.06 -18.10
N LYS A 640 -30.09 -11.20 -18.55
CA LYS A 640 -31.43 -11.74 -18.35
C LYS A 640 -31.73 -12.23 -16.94
N GLY A 641 -32.89 -11.88 -16.44
CA GLY A 641 -33.67 -12.46 -15.34
C GLY A 641 -34.77 -11.49 -14.96
N PRO A 642 -35.87 -11.90 -14.35
CA PRO A 642 -36.87 -11.00 -13.80
C PRO A 642 -36.30 -10.04 -12.73
N ASP A 643 -35.19 -10.42 -12.10
CA ASP A 643 -34.33 -9.56 -11.25
C ASP A 643 -33.00 -9.31 -11.94
N SER A 644 -32.99 -8.45 -12.95
CA SER A 644 -31.73 -8.05 -13.66
C SER A 644 -30.66 -7.45 -12.76
N LEU A 645 -31.02 -7.07 -11.53
CA LEU A 645 -30.14 -6.49 -10.53
C LEU A 645 -29.52 -7.54 -9.60
N TRP A 646 -30.14 -8.67 -9.38
CA TRP A 646 -29.63 -9.72 -8.49
C TRP A 646 -28.44 -10.46 -9.11
N LEU A 647 -27.39 -10.70 -8.31
CA LEU A 647 -26.18 -11.39 -8.73
C LEU A 647 -25.99 -12.74 -8.06
N ALA A 648 -26.09 -12.78 -6.73
CA ALA A 648 -25.91 -13.99 -5.94
C ALA A 648 -26.46 -13.83 -4.53
N THR A 649 -26.69 -14.95 -3.85
CA THR A 649 -27.04 -14.97 -2.42
C THR A 649 -26.24 -16.06 -1.70
N LEU A 650 -25.62 -15.70 -0.59
CA LEU A 650 -24.81 -16.60 0.23
C LEU A 650 -25.35 -16.66 1.66
N PRO A 651 -25.44 -17.85 2.29
CA PRO A 651 -25.94 -17.99 3.64
C PRO A 651 -24.92 -17.54 4.68
N ILE A 652 -25.41 -16.91 5.75
CA ILE A 652 -24.65 -16.52 6.94
C ILE A 652 -25.35 -17.15 8.15
N LYS A 653 -24.61 -17.84 9.00
CA LYS A 653 -25.14 -18.52 10.18
C LYS A 653 -24.56 -17.93 11.43
N LEU A 654 -25.37 -17.21 12.21
CA LEU A 654 -24.96 -16.81 13.56
C LEU A 654 -25.32 -17.93 14.54
N PRO A 655 -24.34 -18.52 15.24
CA PRO A 655 -24.59 -19.62 16.17
C PRO A 655 -25.42 -19.11 17.36
N GLN A 656 -26.12 -20.05 17.98
CA GLN A 656 -26.73 -19.84 19.28
C GLN A 656 -25.64 -19.37 20.29
N LEU A 657 -25.92 -18.34 21.06
CA LEU A 657 -25.07 -17.97 22.17
C LEU A 657 -25.20 -19.09 23.23
N LYS A 658 -24.14 -19.90 23.39
CA LYS A 658 -24.12 -20.88 24.47
C LYS A 658 -24.24 -20.15 25.78
N PRO A 659 -25.20 -20.54 26.68
CA PRO A 659 -25.13 -20.07 28.06
C PRO A 659 -23.77 -20.53 28.61
N ARG A 660 -22.96 -19.62 29.14
CA ARG A 660 -21.82 -20.02 29.96
C ARG A 660 -22.39 -20.78 31.15
N TRP A 661 -22.10 -22.07 31.24
CA TRP A 661 -22.35 -22.87 32.39
C TRP A 661 -21.39 -22.42 33.51
N ASP A 662 -21.73 -21.37 34.24
CA ASP A 662 -21.22 -21.09 35.56
C ASP A 662 -22.23 -21.70 36.54
N GLU A 663 -21.93 -22.87 37.02
CA GLU A 663 -22.55 -23.44 38.19
C GLU A 663 -22.14 -22.62 39.43
N ASN A 664 -22.76 -21.47 39.62
CA ASN A 664 -23.03 -20.85 40.89
C ASN A 664 -23.86 -19.59 40.69
N PRO A 665 -25.00 -19.38 41.39
CA PRO A 665 -25.75 -18.16 41.31
C PRO A 665 -25.07 -17.08 42.17
N GLY A 666 -23.95 -16.56 41.74
CA GLY A 666 -23.39 -15.29 42.13
C GLY A 666 -23.90 -14.20 41.19
N PRO A 667 -23.91 -12.93 41.59
CA PRO A 667 -24.57 -11.88 40.82
C PRO A 667 -24.08 -11.84 39.39
N GLN A 668 -25.02 -11.95 38.43
CA GLN A 668 -24.83 -11.91 36.99
C GLN A 668 -24.15 -10.60 36.57
N TYR A 669 -22.89 -10.66 36.23
CA TYR A 669 -22.25 -9.68 35.34
C TYR A 669 -22.13 -10.25 33.97
N GLY A 670 -23.22 -10.29 33.24
CA GLY A 670 -23.20 -10.43 31.79
C GLY A 670 -22.72 -9.11 31.19
N PHE A 671 -21.60 -9.14 30.46
CA PHE A 671 -21.15 -8.03 29.66
C PHE A 671 -22.10 -7.83 28.45
N SER A 672 -23.26 -7.23 28.69
CA SER A 672 -24.09 -6.58 27.70
C SER A 672 -23.97 -5.10 27.97
N PHE A 673 -22.86 -4.49 27.56
CA PHE A 673 -22.77 -3.04 27.58
C PHE A 673 -23.50 -2.50 26.36
N PRO A 674 -24.42 -1.51 26.53
CA PRO A 674 -24.84 -0.69 25.41
C PRO A 674 -23.61 -0.06 24.76
N PRO A 675 -23.64 0.30 23.47
CA PRO A 675 -22.50 0.92 22.81
C PRO A 675 -22.07 2.15 23.61
N LEU A 676 -20.90 2.06 24.22
CA LEU A 676 -20.36 3.08 25.09
C LEU A 676 -19.61 4.08 24.23
N ASN A 677 -20.19 5.24 24.01
CA ASN A 677 -19.53 6.38 23.39
C ASN A 677 -19.25 7.42 24.48
N LEU A 678 -17.98 7.73 24.71
CA LEU A 678 -17.55 8.79 25.61
C LEU A 678 -17.31 10.06 24.82
N GLY A 679 -17.80 11.20 25.29
CA GLY A 679 -17.67 12.49 24.64
C GLY A 679 -18.86 12.87 23.76
N ASN A 680 -18.77 14.00 23.07
CA ASN A 680 -19.80 14.53 22.19
C ASN A 680 -19.19 15.04 20.86
N ALA A 681 -20.03 15.58 19.98
CA ALA A 681 -19.59 16.06 18.66
C ALA A 681 -18.57 17.22 18.73
N GLU A 682 -18.62 18.04 19.79
CA GLU A 682 -17.71 19.17 19.98
C GLU A 682 -16.40 18.76 20.63
N THR A 683 -16.44 17.84 21.60
CA THR A 683 -15.25 17.34 22.30
C THR A 683 -14.59 16.14 21.63
N GLY A 684 -15.27 15.53 20.66
CA GLY A 684 -14.87 14.28 19.97
C GLY A 684 -15.35 13.02 20.71
N TYR A 685 -15.51 11.93 19.98
CA TYR A 685 -15.99 10.65 20.53
C TYR A 685 -14.87 9.65 20.73
N LEU A 686 -14.90 8.96 21.88
CA LEU A 686 -14.09 7.79 22.15
C LEU A 686 -14.99 6.55 22.17
N THR A 687 -14.85 5.68 21.21
CA THR A 687 -15.69 4.48 21.08
C THR A 687 -15.20 3.33 21.97
N GLN A 688 -16.04 2.36 22.22
CA GLN A 688 -15.67 1.13 22.91
C GLN A 688 -14.46 0.44 22.28
N ALA A 689 -14.32 0.48 20.95
CA ALA A 689 -13.17 -0.07 20.24
C ALA A 689 -11.87 0.68 20.57
N ASN A 690 -11.93 1.99 20.76
CA ASN A 690 -10.79 2.80 21.18
C ASN A 690 -10.38 2.45 22.62
N LEU A 691 -11.34 2.27 23.54
CA LEU A 691 -11.05 1.83 24.92
C LEU A 691 -10.40 0.45 24.96
N LEU A 692 -10.83 -0.47 24.13
CA LEU A 692 -10.19 -1.78 23.99
C LEU A 692 -8.75 -1.68 23.45
N SER A 693 -8.50 -0.73 22.54
CA SER A 693 -7.14 -0.46 22.04
C SER A 693 -6.25 0.11 23.14
N ILE A 694 -6.75 1.07 23.89
CA ILE A 694 -6.09 1.67 25.06
C ILE A 694 -5.76 0.60 26.09
N ALA A 695 -6.72 -0.26 26.43
CA ALA A 695 -6.54 -1.33 27.42
C ALA A 695 -5.38 -2.28 27.10
N ARG A 696 -5.14 -2.55 25.81
CA ARG A 696 -4.04 -3.40 25.35
C ARG A 696 -2.67 -2.76 25.52
N ARG A 697 -2.60 -1.46 25.72
CA ARG A 697 -1.35 -0.68 25.85
C ARG A 697 -1.08 -0.29 27.30
N VAL A 698 -2.09 -0.29 28.16
CA VAL A 698 -1.93 -0.15 29.61
C VAL A 698 -1.25 -1.42 30.15
N GLY A 699 -0.26 -1.27 30.97
CA GLY A 699 0.52 -2.37 31.58
C GLY A 699 0.28 -2.51 33.09
N ALA A 700 1.35 -2.83 33.81
CA ALA A 700 1.32 -3.02 35.28
C ALA A 700 0.96 -1.75 36.07
N ASP A 701 0.99 -0.60 35.42
CA ASP A 701 0.65 0.73 35.96
C ASP A 701 -0.87 1.01 36.03
N TRP A 702 -1.71 0.03 35.66
CA TRP A 702 -3.17 0.19 35.60
C TRP A 702 -3.81 0.64 36.91
N GLN A 703 -3.24 0.24 38.07
CA GLN A 703 -3.75 0.65 39.36
C GLN A 703 -3.58 2.14 39.63
N SER A 704 -2.41 2.69 39.25
CA SER A 704 -2.11 4.12 39.31
C SER A 704 -3.04 4.91 38.39
N ILE A 705 -3.25 4.41 37.16
CA ILE A 705 -4.18 5.01 36.21
C ILE A 705 -5.60 5.02 36.76
N GLY A 706 -6.03 3.91 37.36
CA GLY A 706 -7.35 3.81 37.98
C GLY A 706 -7.56 4.81 39.13
N LEU A 707 -6.54 5.05 39.95
CA LEU A 707 -6.59 6.05 41.03
C LEU A 707 -6.67 7.47 40.43
N ASN A 708 -5.87 7.78 39.42
CA ASN A 708 -5.91 9.10 38.77
C ASN A 708 -7.20 9.34 37.98
N LEU A 709 -7.88 8.29 37.54
CA LEU A 709 -9.24 8.33 36.99
C LEU A 709 -10.33 8.56 38.06
N GLY A 710 -9.97 8.57 39.35
CA GLY A 710 -10.89 8.79 40.46
C GLY A 710 -11.59 7.53 40.97
N LEU A 711 -11.15 6.33 40.62
CA LEU A 711 -11.61 5.08 41.22
C LEU A 711 -11.07 4.99 42.64
N THR A 712 -11.90 4.50 43.58
CA THR A 712 -11.47 4.31 44.95
C THR A 712 -10.52 3.13 45.09
N TYR A 713 -9.63 3.18 46.08
CA TYR A 713 -8.69 2.08 46.35
C TYR A 713 -9.42 0.75 46.54
N GLN A 714 -10.58 0.74 47.15
CA GLN A 714 -11.40 -0.47 47.34
C GLN A 714 -11.92 -1.03 46.01
N GLN A 715 -12.26 -0.18 45.06
CA GLN A 715 -12.68 -0.62 43.72
C GLN A 715 -11.54 -1.27 42.99
N ILE A 716 -10.35 -0.69 43.07
CA ILE A 716 -9.11 -1.21 42.44
C ILE A 716 -8.70 -2.55 43.06
N GLU A 717 -8.69 -2.65 44.38
CA GLU A 717 -8.44 -3.92 45.07
C GLU A 717 -9.45 -5.01 44.66
N ARG A 718 -10.73 -4.65 44.57
CA ARG A 718 -11.79 -5.57 44.16
C ARG A 718 -11.58 -6.08 42.73
N ILE A 719 -11.18 -5.20 41.81
CA ILE A 719 -10.86 -5.57 40.42
C ILE A 719 -9.66 -6.52 40.41
N GLY A 720 -8.59 -6.20 41.13
CA GLY A 720 -7.42 -7.05 41.28
C GLY A 720 -7.72 -8.41 41.91
N TYR A 721 -8.58 -8.45 42.91
CA TYR A 721 -9.01 -9.67 43.59
C TYR A 721 -9.84 -10.58 42.68
N ASN A 722 -10.77 -10.00 41.91
CA ASN A 722 -11.66 -10.75 41.01
C ASN A 722 -10.95 -11.35 39.79
N ASN A 723 -9.81 -10.81 39.40
CA ASN A 723 -9.08 -11.20 38.19
C ASN A 723 -7.59 -11.46 38.47
N ARG A 724 -7.27 -12.19 39.58
CA ARG A 724 -5.91 -12.34 40.10
C ARG A 724 -4.85 -12.82 39.10
N GLU A 725 -5.23 -13.57 38.07
CA GLU A 725 -4.31 -14.21 37.11
C GLU A 725 -4.37 -13.58 35.69
N ASP A 726 -5.22 -12.58 35.47
CA ASP A 726 -5.43 -11.97 34.15
C ASP A 726 -5.32 -10.46 34.19
N LEU A 727 -4.10 -9.96 33.96
CA LEU A 727 -3.80 -8.52 33.94
C LEU A 727 -4.64 -7.78 32.89
N ASN A 728 -4.85 -8.38 31.70
CA ASN A 728 -5.65 -7.74 30.66
C ASN A 728 -7.10 -7.54 31.11
N LYS A 729 -7.64 -8.48 31.85
CA LYS A 729 -8.99 -8.40 32.37
C LYS A 729 -9.10 -7.40 33.52
N GLN A 730 -8.07 -7.26 34.37
CA GLN A 730 -7.99 -6.21 35.40
C GLN A 730 -8.04 -4.82 34.75
N ILE A 731 -7.26 -4.60 33.71
CA ILE A 731 -7.21 -3.34 32.97
C ILE A 731 -8.54 -3.03 32.29
N LEU A 732 -9.13 -4.03 31.62
CA LEU A 732 -10.43 -3.88 30.97
C LEU A 732 -11.53 -3.52 31.99
N ASP A 733 -11.63 -4.28 33.10
CA ASP A 733 -12.62 -4.04 34.12
C ASP A 733 -12.47 -2.66 34.78
N MET A 734 -11.24 -2.18 34.95
CA MET A 734 -10.94 -0.84 35.44
C MET A 734 -11.42 0.25 34.46
N LEU A 735 -11.03 0.20 33.21
CA LEU A 735 -11.39 1.21 32.20
C LEU A 735 -12.89 1.23 31.92
N PHE A 736 -13.52 0.06 31.79
CA PHE A 736 -14.95 -0.01 31.50
C PHE A 736 -15.81 0.38 32.72
N SER A 737 -15.40 0.03 33.94
CA SER A 737 -16.08 0.47 35.14
C SER A 737 -16.05 2.00 35.28
N TRP A 738 -14.89 2.60 35.04
CA TRP A 738 -14.74 4.04 35.02
C TRP A 738 -15.58 4.69 33.92
N ALA A 739 -15.51 4.17 32.69
CA ALA A 739 -16.23 4.69 31.55
C ALA A 739 -17.77 4.66 31.75
N GLN A 740 -18.29 3.60 32.37
CA GLN A 740 -19.71 3.51 32.73
C GLN A 740 -20.14 4.56 33.74
N GLN A 741 -19.30 4.87 34.72
CA GLN A 741 -19.59 5.86 35.75
C GLN A 741 -19.59 7.30 35.22
N ASN A 742 -18.88 7.53 34.13
CA ASN A 742 -18.64 8.84 33.51
C ASN A 742 -19.25 9.00 32.11
N ALA A 743 -20.15 8.12 31.69
CA ALA A 743 -20.69 8.12 30.32
C ALA A 743 -21.50 9.38 29.98
N GLU A 744 -22.09 10.04 30.96
CA GLU A 744 -22.87 11.28 30.82
C GLU A 744 -22.05 12.55 31.08
N ASP A 745 -20.77 12.42 31.46
CA ASP A 745 -19.90 13.54 31.76
C ASP A 745 -19.27 14.08 30.47
N PRO A 746 -19.54 15.34 30.05
CA PRO A 746 -18.97 15.92 28.82
C PRO A 746 -17.45 16.03 28.86
N ASP A 747 -16.84 16.08 30.05
CA ASP A 747 -15.38 16.20 30.21
C ASP A 747 -14.68 14.85 30.45
N CYS A 748 -15.38 13.74 30.31
CA CYS A 748 -14.83 12.40 30.57
C CYS A 748 -13.56 12.08 29.78
N VAL A 749 -13.52 12.54 28.53
CA VAL A 749 -12.34 12.31 27.64
C VAL A 749 -11.13 13.11 28.11
N SER A 750 -11.32 14.38 28.50
CA SER A 750 -10.26 15.22 29.08
C SER A 750 -9.73 14.65 30.40
N LYS A 751 -10.61 14.08 31.24
CA LYS A 751 -10.20 13.38 32.46
C LYS A 751 -9.36 12.14 32.17
N LEU A 752 -9.71 11.38 31.13
CA LEU A 752 -8.93 10.21 30.72
C LEU A 752 -7.52 10.61 30.25
N ILE A 753 -7.43 11.64 29.41
CA ILE A 753 -6.15 12.17 28.94
C ILE A 753 -5.29 12.64 30.10
N THR A 754 -5.86 13.40 31.03
CA THR A 754 -5.16 13.91 32.21
C THR A 754 -4.63 12.77 33.08
N ALA A 755 -5.47 11.76 33.36
CA ALA A 755 -5.08 10.61 34.16
C ALA A 755 -3.94 9.79 33.52
N MET A 756 -3.94 9.67 32.18
CA MET A 756 -2.85 9.02 31.46
C MET A 756 -1.54 9.84 31.59
N LYS A 757 -1.60 11.16 31.44
CA LYS A 757 -0.44 12.06 31.60
C LYS A 757 0.12 11.99 33.02
N GLU A 758 -0.71 12.06 34.03
CA GLU A 758 -0.32 11.99 35.45
C GLU A 758 0.26 10.63 35.83
N SER A 759 -0.14 9.56 35.13
CA SER A 759 0.42 8.20 35.28
C SER A 759 1.69 7.98 34.46
N GLY A 760 2.23 9.03 33.84
CA GLY A 760 3.44 8.94 33.01
C GLY A 760 3.23 8.26 31.63
N ARG A 761 1.98 8.07 31.20
CA ARG A 761 1.61 7.44 29.93
C ARG A 761 1.24 8.49 28.87
N GLN A 762 2.21 9.38 28.60
CA GLN A 762 2.06 10.40 27.57
C GLN A 762 1.80 9.78 26.19
N ASP A 763 2.37 8.60 25.92
CA ASP A 763 2.19 7.84 24.70
C ASP A 763 0.72 7.48 24.41
N ILE A 764 -0.02 7.10 25.46
CA ILE A 764 -1.46 6.79 25.34
C ILE A 764 -2.28 8.09 25.27
N ALA A 765 -1.91 9.10 26.03
CA ALA A 765 -2.59 10.39 26.02
C ALA A 765 -2.56 11.03 24.62
N ASP A 766 -1.40 11.05 23.98
CA ASP A 766 -1.20 11.61 22.63
C ASP A 766 -2.03 10.83 21.57
N GLU A 767 -2.15 9.50 21.70
CA GLU A 767 -2.98 8.70 20.81
C GLU A 767 -4.47 9.02 20.97
N ILE A 768 -4.94 9.18 22.22
CA ILE A 768 -6.32 9.57 22.50
C ILE A 768 -6.60 10.96 21.89
N GLU A 769 -5.71 11.93 22.08
CA GLU A 769 -5.82 13.26 21.50
C GLU A 769 -5.88 13.21 19.96
N ALA A 770 -5.06 12.40 19.33
CA ALA A 770 -5.04 12.23 17.86
C ALA A 770 -6.34 11.60 17.33
N VAL A 771 -6.88 10.59 18.01
CA VAL A 771 -8.16 9.96 17.64
C VAL A 771 -9.32 10.96 17.73
N ILE A 772 -9.34 11.78 18.78
CA ILE A 772 -10.36 12.79 18.98
C ILE A 772 -10.28 13.90 17.96
N GLU A 773 -9.07 14.40 17.68
CA GLU A 773 -8.86 15.45 16.69
C GLU A 773 -9.28 14.99 15.29
N LEU A 774 -8.97 13.75 14.92
CA LEU A 774 -9.44 13.15 13.67
C LEU A 774 -10.97 13.07 13.61
N GLY A 775 -11.61 12.75 14.72
CA GLY A 775 -13.07 12.75 14.86
C GLY A 775 -13.69 14.13 14.65
N ARG A 776 -13.10 15.17 15.26
CA ARG A 776 -13.54 16.58 15.12
C ARG A 776 -13.40 17.08 13.68
N GLN A 777 -12.27 16.76 13.03
CA GLN A 777 -12.02 17.15 11.63
C GLN A 777 -13.09 16.56 10.71
N LYS A 778 -13.38 15.27 10.84
CA LYS A 778 -14.43 14.61 10.06
C LYS A 778 -15.82 15.21 10.29
N TYR A 779 -16.12 15.58 11.51
CA TYR A 779 -17.39 16.23 11.86
C TYR A 779 -17.48 17.64 11.26
N SER A 780 -16.43 18.45 11.36
CA SER A 780 -16.38 19.78 10.78
C SER A 780 -16.47 19.78 9.25
N GLU A 781 -15.85 18.79 8.59
CA GLU A 781 -15.99 18.59 7.14
C GLU A 781 -17.42 18.20 6.76
N SER A 782 -18.07 17.35 7.56
CA SER A 782 -19.46 16.98 7.33
C SER A 782 -20.41 18.17 7.41
N ILE A 783 -20.25 19.03 8.45
CA ILE A 783 -21.05 20.27 8.59
C ILE A 783 -20.78 21.24 7.43
N ARG A 784 -19.53 21.37 6.96
CA ARG A 784 -19.22 22.23 5.80
C ARG A 784 -19.94 21.74 4.54
N ARG A 785 -20.00 20.43 4.29
CA ARG A 785 -20.73 19.87 3.14
C ARG A 785 -22.22 20.15 3.22
N VAL A 786 -22.82 19.98 4.38
CA VAL A 786 -24.25 20.31 4.59
C VAL A 786 -24.50 21.82 4.45
N GLY A 787 -23.58 22.68 4.92
CA GLY A 787 -23.67 24.15 4.75
C GLY A 787 -23.57 24.61 3.32
N LEU A 788 -22.70 23.99 2.51
CA LEU A 788 -22.54 24.29 1.08
C LEU A 788 -23.75 23.87 0.25
N GLU A 789 -24.43 22.77 0.60
CA GLU A 789 -25.67 22.37 -0.05
C GLU A 789 -26.84 23.32 0.27
N GLN A 790 -26.87 23.93 1.45
CA GLN A 790 -27.87 24.93 1.78
C GLN A 790 -27.63 26.29 1.09
N GLU A 791 -26.38 26.70 0.89
CA GLU A 791 -26.06 27.93 0.13
C GLU A 791 -26.33 27.81 -1.37
N SER A 792 -26.13 26.63 -1.97
CA SER A 792 -26.43 26.40 -3.39
C SER A 792 -27.92 26.37 -3.69
N SER A 793 -28.77 25.99 -2.72
CA SER A 793 -30.23 25.97 -2.89
C SER A 793 -30.89 27.35 -2.72
N THR A 794 -30.18 28.34 -2.17
CA THR A 794 -30.69 29.72 -2.01
C THR A 794 -30.29 30.64 -3.17
N GLU A 795 -29.21 30.35 -3.91
CA GLU A 795 -28.84 31.15 -5.10
C GLU A 795 -29.71 30.84 -6.33
N ASP A 796 -30.17 29.62 -6.50
CA ASP A 796 -31.09 29.24 -7.60
C ASP A 796 -32.50 29.84 -7.47
N SER A 797 -32.88 30.29 -6.25
CA SER A 797 -34.18 30.95 -6.04
C SER A 797 -34.15 32.48 -6.31
N ALA A 798 -32.99 33.09 -6.45
CA ALA A 798 -32.85 34.53 -6.72
C ALA A 798 -32.75 34.90 -8.20
N ILE A 799 -32.48 33.93 -9.10
CA ILE A 799 -32.37 34.12 -10.54
C ILE A 799 -33.72 33.98 -11.27
N ALA A 800 -34.76 33.47 -10.59
CA ALA A 800 -36.10 33.31 -11.15
C ALA A 800 -37.03 34.52 -10.95
N MET A 801 -36.54 35.66 -10.39
CA MET A 801 -37.30 36.90 -10.17
C MET A 801 -36.58 38.17 -10.67
N MET A 802 -35.85 38.10 -11.78
CA MET A 802 -35.53 39.28 -12.61
C MET A 802 -35.82 39.05 -14.09
#